data_89903d0ab8594a696654ce0c64f05879
#
_entry.id   89903d0ab8594a696654ce0c64f05879
#
_cell.length_a   1.000
_cell.length_b   1.000
_cell.length_c   1.000
_cell.angle_alpha   90.00
_cell.angle_beta   90.00
_cell.angle_gamma   90.00
#
_symmetry.space_group_name_H-M   'P 1'
#
loop_
_entity.id
_entity.type
_entity.pdbx_description
1 polymer ?
#
loop_
_entity_poly.entity_id
_entity_poly.type
_entity_poly.pdbx_seq_one_letter_code
_entity_poly.pdbx_strand_id
1 'polypeptide(L)'
;MRIGVFICYCGSNIGATVDVERVAKEVLKFPGVVFKQTNLYTCSEPGQEQIKKAIEEHNLNRVIVASCSPRVHGNTFMRTVESVNLNPYLFEMANIREHDSWIHDDREKATQKAIELIRMAVYKVRRHIELYPKYFELNKNVLVIGGGIAGIQASLDMADGGLKVTLVEREASIGGRMAQLDKTFPTIDCSACILSPKMVDVGMQENIELLSLSEVIKVEGSIGNFKVTIRKTPRYINIKNCTSCGDCEKVCPVSYTNDFEAGLSLRKSISKMFVQAVPSAYFINKRGKAPCRSSCPADVPAQGYIALIREKKYLEALKLHRTENPFPSICGRVCTHPCEKNCTRSLVDDPISIMDLKRFMADYELSLGEIPLPDMEESKSAKVAIIGSGPAGLTAAYYLSQKGFGVKVFESMPVAGGMLKLGIPEYRLPSKILDLEIDLIKRMGVEIITNSKIASSDAIWRLKHTDGFDAVFLATGADKNTSIGVKGENLDGVVSGVGFLKDVKLEKMKNIKGRVAVIGGGNAAIDSARTALRIGASIVEIFYRRSREEMPALDDEIEDAMEEGIVFNYLVSPLEIEGKDGKVEKIVLIKNILGAPDSSGRRRPVPVEGSEFSSQVDTVILAVGQEPDVDYLNIGKRN
;
A
#
# COMPACT_ATOMS: atom_id res chain seq x y z
N MET A 1 24.63 -6.90 -55.74
CA MET A 1 23.78 -5.76 -55.41
C MET A 1 23.96 -4.73 -56.50
N ARG A 2 22.87 -4.18 -57.04
CA ARG A 2 22.88 -3.25 -58.18
C ARG A 2 22.02 -2.05 -57.83
N ILE A 3 22.65 -0.96 -57.46
CA ILE A 3 21.99 0.27 -56.93
C ILE A 3 21.95 1.30 -58.08
N GLY A 4 20.77 1.84 -58.36
CA GLY A 4 20.58 3.02 -59.19
C GLY A 4 20.41 4.28 -58.33
N VAL A 5 21.10 5.37 -58.68
CA VAL A 5 21.00 6.65 -57.99
C VAL A 5 20.46 7.71 -58.96
N PHE A 6 19.32 8.27 -58.59
CA PHE A 6 18.64 9.33 -59.36
C PHE A 6 18.75 10.66 -58.58
N ILE A 7 19.36 11.65 -59.24
CA ILE A 7 19.68 12.92 -58.57
C ILE A 7 18.86 14.03 -59.23
N CYS A 8 18.08 14.72 -58.40
CA CYS A 8 17.15 15.75 -58.82
C CYS A 8 17.78 17.16 -58.76
N TYR A 9 17.64 17.92 -59.80
CA TYR A 9 17.95 19.38 -59.75
C TYR A 9 16.90 20.15 -58.92
N CYS A 10 15.66 19.64 -58.87
CA CYS A 10 14.51 20.37 -58.31
C CYS A 10 14.41 21.81 -58.81
N GLY A 11 14.58 21.98 -60.14
CA GLY A 11 14.78 23.29 -60.75
C GLY A 11 16.00 23.98 -60.18
N SER A 12 15.81 25.20 -59.74
CA SER A 12 16.86 26.02 -59.08
C SER A 12 17.06 25.68 -57.60
N ASN A 13 16.10 24.92 -56.97
CA ASN A 13 16.17 24.69 -55.53
C ASN A 13 17.37 23.84 -55.07
N ILE A 14 17.80 22.91 -55.87
CA ILE A 14 19.01 22.12 -55.62
C ILE A 14 20.10 22.53 -56.62
N GLY A 15 19.77 22.66 -57.90
CA GLY A 15 20.75 22.92 -58.97
C GLY A 15 21.45 24.25 -58.88
N ALA A 16 20.91 25.25 -58.25
CA ALA A 16 21.60 26.55 -58.04
C ALA A 16 22.76 26.43 -57.03
N THR A 17 22.60 25.58 -56.00
CA THR A 17 23.55 25.50 -54.90
C THR A 17 24.43 24.25 -54.95
N VAL A 18 23.91 23.12 -55.46
CA VAL A 18 24.63 21.85 -55.57
C VAL A 18 25.10 21.60 -57.02
N ASP A 19 26.36 21.25 -57.21
CA ASP A 19 26.86 20.78 -58.49
C ASP A 19 26.41 19.30 -58.72
N VAL A 20 25.18 19.18 -59.25
CA VAL A 20 24.52 17.86 -59.49
C VAL A 20 25.31 16.97 -60.40
N GLU A 21 26.01 17.50 -61.42
CA GLU A 21 26.82 16.70 -62.34
C GLU A 21 28.08 16.17 -61.68
N ARG A 22 28.71 16.92 -60.80
CA ARG A 22 29.82 16.43 -59.98
C ARG A 22 29.34 15.35 -58.99
N VAL A 23 28.23 15.56 -58.32
CA VAL A 23 27.60 14.54 -57.44
C VAL A 23 27.36 13.27 -58.23
N ALA A 24 26.80 13.35 -59.43
CA ALA A 24 26.50 12.21 -60.28
C ALA A 24 27.77 11.42 -60.72
N LYS A 25 28.90 12.09 -60.86
CA LYS A 25 30.20 11.41 -61.13
C LYS A 25 30.73 10.70 -59.89
N GLU A 26 30.63 11.34 -58.72
CA GLU A 26 31.16 10.79 -57.48
C GLU A 26 30.36 9.58 -56.96
N VAL A 27 29.02 9.56 -57.10
CA VAL A 27 28.19 8.45 -56.61
C VAL A 27 28.48 7.12 -57.28
N LEU A 28 29.02 7.10 -58.52
CA LEU A 28 29.45 5.87 -59.20
C LEU A 28 30.64 5.17 -58.52
N LYS A 29 31.39 5.89 -57.67
CA LYS A 29 32.49 5.31 -56.90
C LYS A 29 32.01 4.55 -55.67
N PHE A 30 30.71 4.66 -55.29
CA PHE A 30 30.18 4.04 -54.09
C PHE A 30 29.88 2.55 -54.32
N PRO A 31 30.07 1.72 -53.29
CA PRO A 31 29.99 0.26 -53.45
C PRO A 31 28.56 -0.18 -53.82
N GLY A 32 28.45 -0.87 -54.97
CA GLY A 32 27.17 -1.39 -55.46
C GLY A 32 26.37 -0.44 -56.33
N VAL A 33 26.78 0.82 -56.49
CA VAL A 33 26.16 1.74 -57.43
C VAL A 33 26.63 1.39 -58.84
N VAL A 34 25.68 1.04 -59.71
CA VAL A 34 25.93 0.61 -61.10
C VAL A 34 25.30 1.55 -62.14
N PHE A 35 24.41 2.40 -61.68
CA PHE A 35 23.71 3.35 -62.56
C PHE A 35 23.49 4.68 -61.85
N LYS A 36 23.56 5.76 -62.61
CA LYS A 36 23.22 7.11 -62.14
C LYS A 36 22.46 7.87 -63.22
N GLN A 37 21.56 8.71 -62.79
CA GLN A 37 20.87 9.63 -63.72
C GLN A 37 20.56 10.95 -63.00
N THR A 38 20.65 12.05 -63.75
CA THR A 38 20.26 13.39 -63.28
C THR A 38 18.96 13.80 -63.95
N ASN A 39 18.04 14.40 -63.22
CA ASN A 39 16.73 14.79 -63.70
C ASN A 39 16.38 16.19 -63.20
N LEU A 40 15.79 17.01 -64.08
CA LEU A 40 15.32 18.34 -63.65
C LEU A 40 14.27 18.23 -62.57
N TYR A 41 13.32 17.32 -62.73
CA TYR A 41 12.25 16.99 -61.75
C TYR A 41 12.05 15.47 -61.73
N THR A 42 12.70 14.79 -60.81
CA THR A 42 12.59 13.33 -60.68
C THR A 42 11.18 12.87 -60.29
N CYS A 43 10.43 13.70 -59.55
CA CYS A 43 9.04 13.42 -59.14
C CYS A 43 8.00 13.59 -60.26
N SER A 44 8.36 14.20 -61.39
CA SER A 44 7.46 14.31 -62.56
C SER A 44 7.20 12.96 -63.18
N GLU A 45 6.13 12.83 -63.97
CA GLU A 45 5.79 11.60 -64.69
C GLU A 45 6.95 11.12 -65.60
N PRO A 46 7.61 11.99 -66.42
CA PRO A 46 8.79 11.58 -67.15
C PRO A 46 9.96 11.13 -66.28
N GLY A 47 10.16 11.75 -65.13
CA GLY A 47 11.22 11.37 -64.19
C GLY A 47 10.95 10.00 -63.54
N GLN A 48 9.71 9.71 -63.20
CA GLN A 48 9.29 8.40 -62.69
C GLN A 48 9.44 7.31 -63.76
N GLU A 49 9.07 7.60 -65.02
CA GLU A 49 9.20 6.64 -66.12
C GLU A 49 10.66 6.31 -66.40
N GLN A 50 11.57 7.26 -66.28
CA GLN A 50 13.01 7.02 -66.38
C GLN A 50 13.52 6.12 -65.23
N ILE A 51 13.00 6.24 -64.02
CA ILE A 51 13.33 5.33 -62.93
C ILE A 51 12.89 3.90 -63.25
N LYS A 52 11.66 3.70 -63.73
CA LYS A 52 11.12 2.41 -64.12
C LYS A 52 11.99 1.74 -65.19
N LYS A 53 12.23 2.47 -66.28
CA LYS A 53 13.07 2.02 -67.38
C LYS A 53 14.48 1.63 -66.95
N ALA A 54 15.11 2.43 -66.11
CA ALA A 54 16.44 2.12 -65.61
C ALA A 54 16.46 0.89 -64.70
N ILE A 55 15.39 0.64 -63.90
CA ILE A 55 15.27 -0.58 -63.09
C ILE A 55 15.31 -1.81 -63.98
N GLU A 56 14.54 -1.80 -65.08
CA GLU A 56 14.43 -2.92 -66.01
C GLU A 56 15.71 -3.09 -66.83
N GLU A 57 16.20 -2.04 -67.50
CA GLU A 57 17.36 -2.09 -68.43
C GLU A 57 18.65 -2.41 -67.67
N HIS A 58 18.83 -1.94 -66.49
CA HIS A 58 20.07 -2.17 -65.73
C HIS A 58 19.93 -3.20 -64.63
N ASN A 59 18.79 -3.93 -64.54
CA ASN A 59 18.51 -4.93 -63.53
C ASN A 59 18.82 -4.40 -62.10
N LEU A 60 18.30 -3.20 -61.79
CA LEU A 60 18.53 -2.59 -60.48
C LEU A 60 17.70 -3.32 -59.40
N ASN A 61 18.33 -3.62 -58.28
CA ASN A 61 17.65 -4.23 -57.14
C ASN A 61 17.65 -3.35 -55.90
N ARG A 62 18.12 -2.13 -56.03
CA ARG A 62 18.02 -1.05 -55.05
C ARG A 62 17.95 0.29 -55.79
N VAL A 63 17.14 1.20 -55.27
CA VAL A 63 17.00 2.54 -55.86
C VAL A 63 17.19 3.62 -54.79
N ILE A 64 17.95 4.65 -55.14
CA ILE A 64 18.10 5.85 -54.33
C ILE A 64 17.65 7.05 -55.15
N VAL A 65 16.79 7.87 -54.58
CA VAL A 65 16.43 9.18 -55.14
C VAL A 65 16.98 10.27 -54.24
N ALA A 66 17.95 11.01 -54.76
CA ALA A 66 18.51 12.18 -54.08
C ALA A 66 17.74 13.43 -54.53
N SER A 67 16.86 13.94 -53.66
CA SER A 67 15.94 15.03 -53.99
C SER A 67 15.46 15.77 -52.73
N CYS A 68 14.21 16.17 -52.69
CA CYS A 68 13.52 16.77 -51.53
C CYS A 68 13.24 15.77 -50.40
N SER A 69 12.55 16.24 -49.37
CA SER A 69 12.17 15.43 -48.22
C SER A 69 11.33 14.19 -48.60
N PRO A 70 11.62 13.01 -48.02
CA PRO A 70 10.78 11.81 -48.17
C PRO A 70 9.32 12.03 -47.73
N ARG A 71 9.05 13.00 -46.86
CA ARG A 71 7.68 13.35 -46.46
C ARG A 71 6.84 13.89 -47.61
N VAL A 72 7.45 14.48 -48.63
CA VAL A 72 6.75 15.05 -49.79
C VAL A 72 6.49 13.98 -50.88
N HIS A 73 7.51 13.26 -51.32
CA HIS A 73 7.42 12.36 -52.44
C HIS A 73 7.86 10.91 -52.17
N GLY A 74 8.09 10.52 -50.92
CA GLY A 74 8.45 9.18 -50.54
C GLY A 74 7.47 8.13 -51.09
N ASN A 75 6.18 8.31 -50.84
CA ASN A 75 5.13 7.43 -51.32
C ASN A 75 5.03 7.39 -52.86
N THR A 76 5.30 8.50 -53.55
CA THR A 76 5.32 8.56 -55.00
C THR A 76 6.38 7.63 -55.56
N PHE A 77 7.62 7.73 -55.05
CA PHE A 77 8.70 6.89 -55.52
C PHE A 77 8.59 5.43 -55.10
N MET A 78 8.04 5.15 -53.90
CA MET A 78 7.75 3.77 -53.49
C MET A 78 6.77 3.09 -54.47
N ARG A 79 5.68 3.77 -54.86
CA ARG A 79 4.74 3.29 -55.86
C ARG A 79 5.40 3.14 -57.25
N THR A 80 6.29 4.08 -57.61
CA THR A 80 7.04 4.01 -58.88
C THR A 80 7.89 2.75 -58.99
N VAL A 81 8.65 2.41 -57.95
CA VAL A 81 9.49 1.19 -57.97
C VAL A 81 8.65 -0.08 -57.86
N GLU A 82 7.55 -0.03 -57.08
CA GLU A 82 6.59 -1.14 -56.94
C GLU A 82 5.93 -1.50 -58.29
N SER A 83 5.61 -0.50 -59.11
CA SER A 83 4.94 -0.69 -60.40
C SER A 83 5.77 -1.48 -61.41
N VAL A 84 7.07 -1.65 -61.18
CA VAL A 84 8.00 -2.48 -61.96
C VAL A 84 8.57 -3.65 -61.16
N ASN A 85 7.77 -4.16 -60.23
CA ASN A 85 8.07 -5.33 -59.40
C ASN A 85 9.32 -5.22 -58.51
N LEU A 86 9.82 -4.03 -58.21
CA LEU A 86 10.85 -3.83 -57.20
C LEU A 86 10.15 -3.57 -55.84
N ASN A 87 10.47 -4.39 -54.84
CA ASN A 87 9.89 -4.22 -53.52
C ASN A 87 10.08 -2.77 -53.01
N PRO A 88 9.01 -2.04 -52.62
CA PRO A 88 9.07 -0.61 -52.29
C PRO A 88 9.97 -0.30 -51.10
N TYR A 89 10.31 -1.29 -50.26
CA TYR A 89 11.26 -1.13 -49.14
C TYR A 89 12.71 -1.30 -49.53
N LEU A 90 13.00 -1.62 -50.79
CA LEU A 90 14.36 -1.60 -51.37
C LEU A 90 14.73 -0.25 -51.99
N PHE A 91 13.99 0.78 -51.59
CA PHE A 91 14.13 2.17 -52.01
C PHE A 91 14.56 3.06 -50.82
N GLU A 92 15.34 4.11 -51.10
CA GLU A 92 15.73 5.11 -50.11
C GLU A 92 15.76 6.52 -50.71
N MET A 93 15.50 7.54 -49.94
CA MET A 93 15.65 8.94 -50.36
C MET A 93 16.78 9.63 -49.60
N ALA A 94 17.65 10.31 -50.33
CA ALA A 94 18.61 11.24 -49.76
C ALA A 94 18.05 12.66 -49.90
N ASN A 95 17.77 13.30 -48.77
CA ASN A 95 17.25 14.67 -48.74
C ASN A 95 18.39 15.67 -48.93
N ILE A 96 18.60 16.08 -50.21
CA ILE A 96 19.63 17.05 -50.59
C ILE A 96 19.06 18.45 -50.88
N ARG A 97 17.76 18.67 -50.50
CA ARG A 97 17.13 19.97 -50.56
C ARG A 97 17.05 20.63 -49.20
N GLU A 98 16.18 20.09 -48.35
CA GLU A 98 15.93 20.67 -47.01
C GLU A 98 17.11 20.47 -46.04
N HIS A 99 17.89 19.39 -46.22
CA HIS A 99 19.05 19.10 -45.36
C HIS A 99 20.38 19.57 -45.95
N ASP A 100 20.36 20.22 -47.11
CA ASP A 100 21.58 20.63 -47.82
C ASP A 100 21.40 21.97 -48.54
N SER A 101 20.80 21.99 -49.77
CA SER A 101 20.77 23.16 -50.61
C SER A 101 20.06 24.38 -50.01
N TRP A 102 19.15 24.19 -49.07
CA TRP A 102 18.45 25.26 -48.36
C TRP A 102 19.21 25.84 -47.17
N ILE A 103 20.26 25.14 -46.70
CA ILE A 103 21.02 25.54 -45.51
C ILE A 103 22.48 25.87 -45.82
N HIS A 104 22.92 25.72 -47.06
CA HIS A 104 24.26 26.07 -47.50
C HIS A 104 24.21 27.09 -48.63
N ASP A 105 24.96 28.19 -48.45
CA ASP A 105 25.15 29.22 -49.50
C ASP A 105 26.39 28.93 -50.33
N ASP A 106 27.35 28.17 -49.82
CA ASP A 106 28.60 27.82 -50.48
C ASP A 106 28.40 26.54 -51.32
N ARG A 107 28.57 26.68 -52.64
CA ARG A 107 28.35 25.60 -53.62
C ARG A 107 29.28 24.42 -53.41
N GLU A 108 30.51 24.65 -52.98
CA GLU A 108 31.47 23.56 -52.76
C GLU A 108 31.06 22.74 -51.54
N LYS A 109 30.72 23.39 -50.44
CA LYS A 109 30.24 22.74 -49.20
C LYS A 109 28.93 22.00 -49.44
N ALA A 110 27.97 22.60 -50.15
CA ALA A 110 26.72 21.97 -50.50
C ALA A 110 26.95 20.72 -51.36
N THR A 111 27.79 20.81 -52.37
CA THR A 111 28.12 19.67 -53.25
C THR A 111 28.74 18.53 -52.44
N GLN A 112 29.68 18.83 -51.55
CA GLN A 112 30.31 17.83 -50.69
C GLN A 112 29.30 17.19 -49.75
N LYS A 113 28.39 18.01 -49.16
CA LYS A 113 27.32 17.52 -48.28
C LYS A 113 26.34 16.63 -49.03
N ALA A 114 25.90 16.98 -50.22
CA ALA A 114 25.07 16.16 -51.07
C ALA A 114 25.70 14.76 -51.31
N ILE A 115 27.00 14.73 -51.65
CA ILE A 115 27.77 13.49 -51.85
C ILE A 115 27.75 12.64 -50.58
N GLU A 116 27.93 13.24 -49.41
CA GLU A 116 27.88 12.53 -48.12
C GLU A 116 26.49 11.98 -47.79
N LEU A 117 25.43 12.75 -47.98
CA LEU A 117 24.06 12.31 -47.77
C LEU A 117 23.69 11.12 -48.67
N ILE A 118 24.11 11.17 -49.96
CA ILE A 118 23.88 10.06 -50.85
C ILE A 118 24.72 8.86 -50.46
N ARG A 119 25.98 9.06 -50.05
CA ARG A 119 26.81 7.99 -49.52
C ARG A 119 26.14 7.28 -48.33
N MET A 120 25.60 8.03 -47.38
CA MET A 120 24.84 7.48 -46.27
C MET A 120 23.64 6.68 -46.75
N ALA A 121 22.86 7.19 -47.71
CA ALA A 121 21.73 6.50 -48.31
C ALA A 121 22.15 5.19 -49.01
N VAL A 122 23.30 5.18 -49.69
CA VAL A 122 23.88 3.96 -50.30
C VAL A 122 24.16 2.92 -49.22
N TYR A 123 24.84 3.28 -48.13
CA TYR A 123 25.14 2.32 -47.07
C TYR A 123 23.88 1.86 -46.33
N LYS A 124 22.86 2.70 -46.24
CA LYS A 124 21.56 2.36 -45.64
C LYS A 124 20.78 1.38 -46.51
N VAL A 125 20.56 1.71 -47.80
CA VAL A 125 19.77 0.87 -48.73
C VAL A 125 20.39 -0.51 -48.95
N ARG A 126 21.71 -0.64 -48.83
CA ARG A 126 22.40 -1.94 -48.89
C ARG A 126 21.97 -2.90 -47.78
N ARG A 127 21.49 -2.39 -46.66
CA ARG A 127 20.99 -3.18 -45.50
C ARG A 127 19.50 -3.39 -45.55
N HIS A 128 18.78 -2.76 -46.47
CA HIS A 128 17.35 -2.96 -46.61
C HIS A 128 17.05 -4.39 -47.00
N ILE A 129 16.01 -4.96 -46.44
CA ILE A 129 15.41 -6.24 -46.76
C ILE A 129 14.02 -6.02 -47.34
N GLU A 130 13.53 -6.96 -48.10
CA GLU A 130 12.18 -6.95 -48.61
C GLU A 130 11.19 -7.08 -47.45
N LEU A 131 10.20 -6.21 -47.41
CA LEU A 131 9.12 -6.28 -46.47
C LEU A 131 7.81 -6.50 -47.23
N TYR A 132 6.96 -7.36 -46.65
CA TYR A 132 5.68 -7.71 -47.24
C TYR A 132 4.56 -7.38 -46.25
N PRO A 133 3.34 -6.99 -46.72
CA PRO A 133 2.20 -6.79 -45.88
C PRO A 133 1.90 -8.05 -45.06
N LYS A 134 1.68 -7.85 -43.76
CA LYS A 134 1.18 -8.92 -42.91
C LYS A 134 -0.32 -8.67 -42.68
N TYR A 135 -1.14 -9.67 -42.93
CA TYR A 135 -2.58 -9.63 -42.70
C TYR A 135 -2.89 -10.29 -41.38
N PHE A 136 -3.72 -9.62 -40.59
CA PHE A 136 -4.21 -10.13 -39.31
C PHE A 136 -5.74 -10.07 -39.33
N GLU A 137 -6.38 -11.10 -38.78
CA GLU A 137 -7.79 -11.02 -38.50
C GLU A 137 -8.03 -9.98 -37.41
N LEU A 138 -8.86 -9.02 -37.68
CA LEU A 138 -9.19 -7.96 -36.72
C LEU A 138 -10.42 -8.34 -35.90
N ASN A 139 -10.27 -8.37 -34.59
CA ASN A 139 -11.40 -8.34 -33.69
C ASN A 139 -12.02 -6.93 -33.75
N LYS A 140 -13.34 -6.87 -33.96
CA LYS A 140 -14.08 -5.59 -34.09
C LYS A 140 -14.40 -4.92 -32.73
N ASN A 141 -13.82 -5.40 -31.63
CA ASN A 141 -13.90 -4.75 -30.33
C ASN A 141 -12.74 -3.76 -30.18
N VAL A 142 -13.04 -2.56 -29.76
CA VAL A 142 -12.06 -1.49 -29.59
C VAL A 142 -11.98 -1.09 -28.13
N LEU A 143 -10.76 -0.92 -27.61
CA LEU A 143 -10.53 -0.34 -26.32
C LEU A 143 -10.05 1.10 -26.47
N VAL A 144 -10.74 2.04 -25.81
CA VAL A 144 -10.33 3.43 -25.69
C VAL A 144 -9.92 3.69 -24.23
N ILE A 145 -8.71 4.20 -24.03
CA ILE A 145 -8.16 4.48 -22.71
C ILE A 145 -8.16 5.99 -22.48
N GLY A 146 -8.96 6.42 -21.51
CA GLY A 146 -9.14 7.82 -21.11
C GLY A 146 -10.43 8.44 -21.65
N GLY A 147 -11.31 8.86 -20.72
CA GLY A 147 -12.59 9.49 -21.00
C GLY A 147 -12.53 11.02 -21.11
N GLY A 148 -11.41 11.58 -21.58
CA GLY A 148 -11.33 12.98 -21.98
C GLY A 148 -12.00 13.22 -23.34
N ILE A 149 -12.07 14.48 -23.81
CA ILE A 149 -12.78 14.84 -25.06
C ILE A 149 -12.31 14.04 -26.28
N ALA A 150 -11.02 13.75 -26.39
CA ALA A 150 -10.47 12.95 -27.48
C ALA A 150 -10.97 11.49 -27.44
N GLY A 151 -10.94 10.87 -26.26
CA GLY A 151 -11.45 9.51 -26.08
C GLY A 151 -12.95 9.42 -26.24
N ILE A 152 -13.70 10.41 -25.76
CA ILE A 152 -15.14 10.54 -25.97
C ILE A 152 -15.46 10.58 -27.47
N GLN A 153 -14.81 11.50 -28.22
CA GLN A 153 -15.07 11.64 -29.66
C GLN A 153 -14.67 10.38 -30.42
N ALA A 154 -13.49 9.83 -30.14
CA ALA A 154 -13.05 8.58 -30.78
C ALA A 154 -14.01 7.42 -30.51
N SER A 155 -14.55 7.32 -29.27
CA SER A 155 -15.52 6.28 -28.93
C SER A 155 -16.82 6.42 -29.70
N LEU A 156 -17.34 7.65 -29.83
CA LEU A 156 -18.55 7.93 -30.61
C LEU A 156 -18.34 7.60 -32.08
N ASP A 157 -17.30 8.13 -32.72
CA ASP A 157 -17.00 7.90 -34.14
C ASP A 157 -16.86 6.39 -34.48
N MET A 158 -16.20 5.64 -33.60
CA MET A 158 -16.04 4.20 -33.79
C MET A 158 -17.35 3.43 -33.54
N ALA A 159 -18.13 3.82 -32.55
CA ALA A 159 -19.42 3.20 -32.26
C ALA A 159 -20.43 3.45 -33.37
N ASP A 160 -20.46 4.66 -33.95
CA ASP A 160 -21.27 5.04 -35.09
C ASP A 160 -20.84 4.27 -36.35
N GLY A 161 -19.56 3.93 -36.48
CA GLY A 161 -19.02 3.02 -37.48
C GLY A 161 -19.36 1.53 -37.25
N GLY A 162 -20.16 1.20 -36.23
CA GLY A 162 -20.61 -0.16 -35.92
C GLY A 162 -19.61 -1.02 -35.14
N LEU A 163 -18.59 -0.42 -34.55
CA LEU A 163 -17.66 -1.14 -33.70
C LEU A 163 -18.15 -1.17 -32.26
N LYS A 164 -17.83 -2.24 -31.53
CA LYS A 164 -18.04 -2.31 -30.09
C LYS A 164 -16.87 -1.65 -29.37
N VAL A 165 -17.15 -0.63 -28.56
CA VAL A 165 -16.14 0.17 -27.87
C VAL A 165 -16.23 -0.03 -26.37
N THR A 166 -15.12 -0.35 -25.73
CA THR A 166 -14.98 -0.27 -24.28
C THR A 166 -14.17 0.97 -23.94
N LEU A 167 -14.81 1.97 -23.31
CA LEU A 167 -14.17 3.21 -22.86
C LEU A 167 -13.77 3.09 -21.38
N VAL A 168 -12.48 3.11 -21.08
CA VAL A 168 -11.93 2.99 -19.73
C VAL A 168 -11.53 4.37 -19.21
N GLU A 169 -12.09 4.75 -18.05
CA GLU A 169 -11.77 6.00 -17.35
C GLU A 169 -11.44 5.72 -15.88
N ARG A 170 -10.33 6.24 -15.40
CA ARG A 170 -9.88 6.06 -14.01
C ARG A 170 -10.69 6.87 -13.00
N GLU A 171 -11.19 8.02 -13.41
CA GLU A 171 -12.03 8.88 -12.56
C GLU A 171 -13.48 8.36 -12.47
N ALA A 172 -14.24 8.94 -11.55
CA ALA A 172 -15.64 8.54 -11.36
C ALA A 172 -16.58 9.00 -12.48
N SER A 173 -16.10 9.89 -13.36
CA SER A 173 -16.83 10.42 -14.53
C SER A 173 -15.88 10.63 -15.70
N ILE A 174 -16.39 10.52 -16.92
CA ILE A 174 -15.72 11.01 -18.12
C ILE A 174 -15.76 12.55 -18.17
N GLY A 175 -15.03 13.16 -19.08
CA GLY A 175 -14.92 14.61 -19.29
C GLY A 175 -13.48 15.13 -19.23
N GLY A 176 -12.63 14.49 -18.45
CA GLY A 176 -11.20 14.82 -18.34
C GLY A 176 -10.94 16.27 -17.96
N ARG A 177 -9.85 16.82 -18.50
CA ARG A 177 -9.46 18.22 -18.24
C ARG A 177 -10.48 19.25 -18.79
N MET A 178 -11.16 18.92 -19.87
CA MET A 178 -12.14 19.85 -20.47
C MET A 178 -13.31 20.13 -19.52
N ALA A 179 -13.68 19.18 -18.66
CA ALA A 179 -14.70 19.39 -17.63
C ALA A 179 -14.27 20.38 -16.52
N GLN A 180 -12.97 20.70 -16.41
CA GLN A 180 -12.41 21.64 -15.44
C GLN A 180 -12.23 23.05 -16.01
N LEU A 181 -12.49 23.26 -17.30
CA LEU A 181 -12.33 24.53 -17.99
C LEU A 181 -13.65 25.26 -18.12
N ASP A 182 -13.63 26.59 -17.97
CA ASP A 182 -14.74 27.46 -18.32
C ASP A 182 -14.84 27.63 -19.86
N LYS A 183 -13.73 27.95 -20.49
CA LYS A 183 -13.64 28.21 -21.92
C LYS A 183 -12.59 27.36 -22.61
N THR A 184 -12.78 27.09 -23.89
CA THR A 184 -11.80 26.43 -24.76
C THR A 184 -11.00 27.45 -25.56
N PHE A 185 -9.71 27.19 -25.75
CA PHE A 185 -8.84 27.99 -26.62
C PHE A 185 -8.78 27.32 -28.03
N PRO A 186 -8.70 28.09 -29.13
CA PRO A 186 -8.64 29.56 -29.23
C PRO A 186 -10.00 30.26 -29.39
N THR A 187 -11.07 29.50 -29.55
CA THR A 187 -12.42 30.00 -29.91
C THR A 187 -13.16 30.64 -28.74
N ILE A 188 -12.68 30.44 -27.51
CA ILE A 188 -13.30 30.91 -26.26
C ILE A 188 -14.77 30.46 -26.11
N ASP A 189 -15.08 29.28 -26.65
CA ASP A 189 -16.39 28.66 -26.49
C ASP A 189 -16.59 28.09 -25.08
N CYS A 190 -17.85 27.97 -24.67
CA CYS A 190 -18.22 27.33 -23.41
C CYS A 190 -17.82 25.84 -23.43
N SER A 191 -16.87 25.48 -22.57
CA SER A 191 -16.35 24.11 -22.48
C SER A 191 -17.43 23.07 -22.12
N ALA A 192 -18.28 23.39 -21.12
CA ALA A 192 -19.37 22.52 -20.69
C ALA A 192 -20.43 22.33 -21.78
N CYS A 193 -20.71 23.39 -22.59
CA CYS A 193 -21.71 23.34 -23.65
C CYS A 193 -21.31 22.41 -24.80
N ILE A 194 -20.01 22.29 -25.06
CA ILE A 194 -19.49 21.36 -26.07
C ILE A 194 -19.36 19.93 -25.51
N LEU A 195 -18.87 19.81 -24.29
CA LEU A 195 -18.53 18.53 -23.70
C LEU A 195 -19.76 17.72 -23.23
N SER A 196 -20.73 18.40 -22.57
CA SER A 196 -21.84 17.70 -21.91
C SER A 196 -22.71 16.87 -22.86
N PRO A 197 -23.13 17.37 -24.06
CA PRO A 197 -23.86 16.55 -25.02
C PRO A 197 -23.11 15.28 -25.41
N LYS A 198 -21.80 15.40 -25.73
CA LYS A 198 -20.97 14.24 -26.11
C LYS A 198 -20.82 13.22 -24.98
N MET A 199 -20.76 13.66 -23.73
CA MET A 199 -20.72 12.76 -22.57
C MET A 199 -22.04 12.00 -22.42
N VAL A 200 -23.18 12.69 -22.64
CA VAL A 200 -24.51 12.05 -22.62
C VAL A 200 -24.62 11.04 -23.74
N ASP A 201 -24.18 11.39 -24.96
CA ASP A 201 -24.19 10.48 -26.11
C ASP A 201 -23.39 9.20 -25.83
N VAL A 202 -22.19 9.31 -25.21
CA VAL A 202 -21.42 8.13 -24.76
C VAL A 202 -22.23 7.27 -23.77
N GLY A 203 -22.94 7.91 -22.84
CA GLY A 203 -23.74 7.20 -21.84
C GLY A 203 -24.98 6.50 -22.41
N MET A 204 -25.45 6.92 -23.58
CA MET A 204 -26.65 6.40 -24.26
C MET A 204 -26.32 5.44 -25.40
N GLN A 205 -25.10 5.48 -25.96
CA GLN A 205 -24.71 4.69 -27.12
C GLN A 205 -24.56 3.20 -26.76
N GLU A 206 -25.39 2.34 -27.33
CA GLU A 206 -25.44 0.90 -27.04
C GLU A 206 -24.16 0.16 -27.39
N ASN A 207 -23.38 0.65 -28.35
CA ASN A 207 -22.11 0.09 -28.74
C ASN A 207 -20.94 0.53 -27.86
N ILE A 208 -21.16 1.39 -26.83
CA ILE A 208 -20.13 1.86 -25.91
C ILE A 208 -20.38 1.29 -24.52
N GLU A 209 -19.44 0.48 -24.04
CA GLU A 209 -19.35 0.09 -22.63
C GLU A 209 -18.44 1.08 -21.88
N LEU A 210 -19.02 1.88 -20.97
CA LEU A 210 -18.28 2.82 -20.15
C LEU A 210 -17.83 2.17 -18.83
N LEU A 211 -16.53 2.03 -18.65
CA LEU A 211 -15.88 1.58 -17.41
C LEU A 211 -15.24 2.76 -16.68
N SER A 212 -16.00 3.46 -15.86
CA SER A 212 -15.47 4.49 -14.94
C SER A 212 -14.86 3.85 -13.69
N LEU A 213 -14.03 4.59 -12.94
CA LEU A 213 -13.24 4.09 -11.81
C LEU A 213 -12.39 2.86 -12.19
N SER A 214 -11.89 2.84 -13.42
CA SER A 214 -11.22 1.68 -14.00
C SER A 214 -9.88 2.07 -14.64
N GLU A 215 -8.87 1.22 -14.48
CA GLU A 215 -7.52 1.46 -14.96
C GLU A 215 -6.97 0.23 -15.66
N VAL A 216 -6.35 0.43 -16.82
CA VAL A 216 -5.62 -0.63 -17.52
C VAL A 216 -4.31 -0.89 -16.79
N ILE A 217 -4.13 -2.12 -16.31
CA ILE A 217 -2.93 -2.52 -15.56
C ILE A 217 -1.98 -3.42 -16.37
N LYS A 218 -2.49 -4.08 -17.43
CA LYS A 218 -1.68 -4.95 -18.27
C LYS A 218 -2.27 -5.06 -19.66
N VAL A 219 -1.40 -5.06 -20.68
CA VAL A 219 -1.75 -5.33 -22.08
C VAL A 219 -0.83 -6.42 -22.60
N GLU A 220 -1.36 -7.49 -23.16
CA GLU A 220 -0.65 -8.63 -23.72
C GLU A 220 -1.20 -8.94 -25.11
N GLY A 221 -0.45 -9.72 -25.89
CA GLY A 221 -0.85 -10.15 -27.23
C GLY A 221 -0.24 -9.31 -28.36
N SER A 222 -0.91 -9.30 -29.50
CA SER A 222 -0.46 -8.64 -30.73
C SER A 222 -1.63 -7.98 -31.45
N ILE A 223 -1.33 -7.25 -32.53
CA ILE A 223 -2.34 -6.59 -33.38
C ILE A 223 -3.44 -7.58 -33.76
N GLY A 224 -4.69 -7.21 -33.53
CA GLY A 224 -5.88 -8.02 -33.79
C GLY A 224 -6.28 -8.97 -32.65
N ASN A 225 -5.40 -9.22 -31.68
CA ASN A 225 -5.67 -10.14 -30.56
C ASN A 225 -5.01 -9.68 -29.26
N PHE A 226 -5.39 -8.50 -28.78
CA PHE A 226 -4.93 -8.00 -27.49
C PHE A 226 -5.77 -8.57 -26.33
N LYS A 227 -5.09 -8.95 -25.24
CA LYS A 227 -5.70 -9.26 -23.95
C LYS A 227 -5.35 -8.15 -22.97
N VAL A 228 -6.39 -7.47 -22.48
CA VAL A 228 -6.22 -6.32 -21.59
C VAL A 228 -6.79 -6.64 -20.22
N THR A 229 -5.97 -6.44 -19.19
CA THR A 229 -6.41 -6.58 -17.79
C THR A 229 -6.75 -5.20 -17.22
N ILE A 230 -7.99 -5.06 -16.74
CA ILE A 230 -8.52 -3.81 -16.20
C ILE A 230 -8.80 -4.00 -14.71
N ARG A 231 -8.27 -3.10 -13.88
CA ARG A 231 -8.60 -2.99 -12.46
C ARG A 231 -9.77 -2.03 -12.29
N LYS A 232 -10.88 -2.51 -11.76
CA LYS A 232 -12.07 -1.70 -11.48
C LYS A 232 -12.13 -1.39 -9.97
N THR A 233 -12.13 -0.13 -9.62
CA THR A 233 -12.32 0.35 -8.25
C THR A 233 -13.81 0.43 -7.92
N PRO A 234 -14.27 -0.09 -6.78
CA PRO A 234 -15.66 -0.01 -6.40
C PRO A 234 -16.12 1.44 -6.21
N ARG A 235 -17.29 1.78 -6.74
CA ARG A 235 -17.93 3.09 -6.54
C ARG A 235 -18.55 3.22 -5.15
N TYR A 236 -18.87 2.11 -4.50
CA TYR A 236 -19.61 1.98 -3.23
C TYR A 236 -21.03 2.54 -3.25
N ILE A 237 -21.52 2.97 -4.39
CA ILE A 237 -22.88 3.41 -4.67
C ILE A 237 -23.44 2.56 -5.80
N ASN A 238 -24.65 2.06 -5.63
CA ASN A 238 -25.36 1.35 -6.69
C ASN A 238 -25.87 2.37 -7.72
N ILE A 239 -25.27 2.36 -8.92
CA ILE A 239 -25.62 3.32 -10.00
C ILE A 239 -27.09 3.23 -10.38
N LYS A 240 -27.66 2.01 -10.42
CA LYS A 240 -29.07 1.80 -10.84
C LYS A 240 -30.07 2.40 -9.84
N ASN A 241 -29.68 2.49 -8.55
CA ASN A 241 -30.54 3.00 -7.50
C ASN A 241 -30.24 4.48 -7.15
N CYS A 242 -29.15 5.04 -7.67
CA CYS A 242 -28.75 6.40 -7.38
C CYS A 242 -29.52 7.40 -8.26
N THR A 243 -30.38 8.19 -7.67
CA THR A 243 -31.15 9.25 -8.35
C THR A 243 -30.40 10.57 -8.46
N SER A 244 -29.16 10.64 -7.95
CA SER A 244 -28.34 11.86 -7.93
C SER A 244 -28.94 13.03 -7.11
N CYS A 245 -29.77 12.74 -6.09
CA CYS A 245 -30.47 13.76 -5.28
C CYS A 245 -29.57 14.59 -4.36
N GLY A 246 -28.39 14.09 -3.98
CA GLY A 246 -27.45 14.81 -3.13
C GLY A 246 -27.62 14.64 -1.61
N ASP A 247 -28.65 13.93 -1.15
CA ASP A 247 -28.92 13.82 0.28
C ASP A 247 -27.81 13.13 1.07
N CYS A 248 -27.16 12.14 0.45
CA CYS A 248 -26.02 11.46 1.05
C CYS A 248 -24.80 12.38 1.23
N GLU A 249 -24.62 13.37 0.37
CA GLU A 249 -23.53 14.37 0.47
C GLU A 249 -23.80 15.34 1.62
N LYS A 250 -25.05 15.78 1.81
CA LYS A 250 -25.44 16.72 2.89
C LYS A 250 -25.12 16.18 4.28
N VAL A 251 -25.32 14.86 4.48
CA VAL A 251 -25.10 14.20 5.77
C VAL A 251 -23.70 13.60 5.94
N CYS A 252 -22.84 13.67 4.92
CA CYS A 252 -21.49 13.11 5.00
C CYS A 252 -20.60 13.96 5.92
N PRO A 253 -20.04 13.41 7.03
CA PRO A 253 -19.22 14.18 7.96
C PRO A 253 -17.81 14.43 7.43
N VAL A 254 -17.32 13.62 6.50
CA VAL A 254 -15.93 13.65 6.04
C VAL A 254 -15.78 14.58 4.84
N SER A 255 -14.86 15.54 4.94
CA SER A 255 -14.48 16.44 3.86
C SER A 255 -12.99 16.33 3.57
N TYR A 256 -12.59 16.61 2.33
CA TYR A 256 -11.20 16.64 1.89
C TYR A 256 -11.01 17.67 0.77
N THR A 257 -9.76 17.98 0.46
CA THR A 257 -9.40 18.90 -0.61
C THR A 257 -9.88 18.40 -1.98
N ASN A 258 -10.56 19.25 -2.72
CA ASN A 258 -11.14 18.92 -4.03
C ASN A 258 -10.09 19.04 -5.14
N ASP A 259 -9.48 17.94 -5.56
CA ASP A 259 -8.47 17.92 -6.63
C ASP A 259 -9.07 18.30 -8.01
N PHE A 260 -10.38 18.09 -8.21
CA PHE A 260 -11.05 18.49 -9.45
C PHE A 260 -11.03 20.01 -9.64
N GLU A 261 -11.06 20.77 -8.55
CA GLU A 261 -10.93 22.23 -8.53
C GLU A 261 -9.53 22.69 -8.10
N ALA A 262 -8.51 21.89 -8.38
CA ALA A 262 -7.12 22.19 -8.08
C ALA A 262 -6.84 22.53 -6.59
N GLY A 263 -7.66 22.00 -5.68
CA GLY A 263 -7.53 22.23 -4.25
C GLY A 263 -8.15 23.52 -3.72
N LEU A 264 -8.86 24.27 -4.55
CA LEU A 264 -9.45 25.56 -4.17
C LEU A 264 -10.72 25.43 -3.32
N SER A 265 -11.32 24.25 -3.25
CA SER A 265 -12.51 23.96 -2.45
C SER A 265 -12.38 22.67 -1.66
N LEU A 266 -13.33 22.45 -0.76
CA LEU A 266 -13.51 21.16 -0.07
C LEU A 266 -14.62 20.36 -0.73
N ARG A 267 -14.48 19.04 -0.70
CA ARG A 267 -15.41 18.07 -1.22
C ARG A 267 -15.75 17.04 -0.16
N LYS A 268 -16.99 16.58 -0.14
CA LYS A 268 -17.39 15.47 0.72
C LYS A 268 -16.84 14.13 0.22
N SER A 269 -16.57 13.18 1.12
CA SER A 269 -16.10 11.85 0.76
C SER A 269 -17.11 11.10 -0.12
N ILE A 270 -18.40 11.27 0.14
CA ILE A 270 -19.47 10.90 -0.77
C ILE A 270 -19.84 12.13 -1.60
N SER A 271 -19.61 12.08 -2.89
CA SER A 271 -19.82 13.21 -3.79
C SER A 271 -20.05 12.76 -5.22
N LYS A 272 -20.47 13.68 -6.06
CA LYS A 272 -20.52 13.55 -7.51
C LYS A 272 -19.36 14.34 -8.12
N MET A 273 -18.74 13.87 -9.19
CA MET A 273 -17.52 14.52 -9.75
C MET A 273 -17.75 16.01 -10.07
N PHE A 274 -18.81 16.31 -10.80
CA PHE A 274 -19.34 17.64 -11.14
C PHE A 274 -20.81 17.49 -11.58
N VAL A 275 -21.51 18.59 -11.80
CA VAL A 275 -22.97 18.56 -12.03
C VAL A 275 -23.37 17.69 -13.23
N GLN A 276 -22.66 17.82 -14.36
CA GLN A 276 -22.93 17.12 -15.63
C GLN A 276 -22.23 15.76 -15.74
N ALA A 277 -21.72 15.21 -14.63
CA ALA A 277 -20.94 13.96 -14.63
C ALA A 277 -21.68 12.78 -15.29
N VAL A 278 -20.96 11.99 -16.06
CA VAL A 278 -21.45 10.73 -16.68
C VAL A 278 -20.52 9.59 -16.28
N PRO A 279 -21.02 8.53 -15.61
CA PRO A 279 -22.40 8.33 -15.16
C PRO A 279 -22.84 9.35 -14.11
N SER A 280 -24.12 9.77 -14.17
CA SER A 280 -24.70 10.72 -13.23
C SER A 280 -25.01 10.03 -11.90
N ALA A 281 -23.97 9.63 -11.17
CA ALA A 281 -24.10 8.92 -9.90
C ALA A 281 -23.02 9.38 -8.91
N TYR A 282 -23.37 9.37 -7.64
CA TYR A 282 -22.43 9.60 -6.55
C TYR A 282 -21.39 8.48 -6.47
N PHE A 283 -20.27 8.75 -5.81
CA PHE A 283 -19.26 7.77 -5.46
C PHE A 283 -18.68 8.11 -4.09
N ILE A 284 -18.06 7.12 -3.43
CA ILE A 284 -17.33 7.34 -2.18
C ILE A 284 -15.84 7.31 -2.51
N ASN A 285 -15.16 8.45 -2.29
CA ASN A 285 -13.72 8.53 -2.42
C ASN A 285 -13.05 7.99 -1.15
N LYS A 286 -12.49 6.78 -1.24
CA LYS A 286 -11.68 6.19 -0.18
C LYS A 286 -10.20 6.48 -0.44
N ARG A 287 -9.71 7.59 0.12
CA ARG A 287 -8.29 7.94 0.05
C ARG A 287 -7.51 7.17 1.12
N GLY A 288 -6.92 6.04 0.73
CA GLY A 288 -6.15 5.22 1.64
C GLY A 288 -7.00 4.31 2.53
N LYS A 289 -6.46 3.98 3.72
CA LYS A 289 -7.11 3.11 4.70
C LYS A 289 -8.09 3.90 5.57
N ALA A 290 -9.14 3.22 6.06
CA ALA A 290 -10.04 3.82 7.05
C ALA A 290 -9.26 4.21 8.31
N PRO A 291 -9.59 5.35 8.99
CA PRO A 291 -8.90 5.77 10.21
C PRO A 291 -8.84 4.70 11.29
N CYS A 292 -9.92 3.95 11.51
CA CYS A 292 -9.94 2.81 12.43
C CYS A 292 -8.94 1.70 12.06
N ARG A 293 -8.67 1.49 10.79
CA ARG A 293 -7.64 0.55 10.32
C ARG A 293 -6.25 1.13 10.47
N SER A 294 -6.04 2.38 10.07
CA SER A 294 -4.73 3.06 10.17
C SER A 294 -4.26 3.24 11.60
N SER A 295 -5.19 3.40 12.55
CA SER A 295 -4.88 3.53 13.97
C SER A 295 -4.68 2.19 14.68
N CYS A 296 -5.02 1.07 14.03
CA CYS A 296 -4.81 -0.26 14.58
C CYS A 296 -3.35 -0.69 14.36
N PRO A 297 -2.56 -1.00 15.41
CA PRO A 297 -1.18 -1.45 15.24
C PRO A 297 -1.05 -2.74 14.41
N ALA A 298 -2.09 -3.58 14.41
CA ALA A 298 -2.16 -4.81 13.61
C ALA A 298 -2.83 -4.61 12.25
N ASP A 299 -3.15 -3.39 11.83
CA ASP A 299 -3.79 -3.05 10.55
C ASP A 299 -5.12 -3.82 10.29
N VAL A 300 -5.86 -4.18 11.33
CA VAL A 300 -7.10 -4.96 11.23
C VAL A 300 -8.18 -4.19 10.46
N PRO A 301 -8.84 -4.79 9.45
CA PRO A 301 -9.84 -4.13 8.62
C PRO A 301 -11.19 -3.98 9.35
N ALA A 302 -11.24 -3.12 10.40
CA ALA A 302 -12.41 -2.95 11.26
C ALA A 302 -13.67 -2.58 10.48
N GLN A 303 -13.58 -1.67 9.53
CA GLN A 303 -14.70 -1.29 8.66
C GLN A 303 -15.27 -2.50 7.89
N GLY A 304 -14.38 -3.41 7.44
CA GLY A 304 -14.78 -4.59 6.67
C GLY A 304 -15.57 -5.58 7.52
N TYR A 305 -15.04 -5.97 8.69
CA TYR A 305 -15.75 -6.94 9.52
C TYR A 305 -17.04 -6.36 10.13
N ILE A 306 -17.10 -5.05 10.44
CA ILE A 306 -18.33 -4.41 10.89
C ILE A 306 -19.41 -4.43 9.79
N ALA A 307 -19.02 -4.21 8.53
CA ALA A 307 -19.95 -4.33 7.42
C ALA A 307 -20.51 -5.77 7.29
N LEU A 308 -19.66 -6.78 7.49
CA LEU A 308 -20.09 -8.19 7.49
C LEU A 308 -20.99 -8.52 8.70
N ILE A 309 -20.71 -7.96 9.88
CA ILE A 309 -21.59 -8.10 11.06
C ILE A 309 -22.98 -7.52 10.75
N ARG A 310 -23.05 -6.36 10.13
CA ARG A 310 -24.33 -5.75 9.69
C ARG A 310 -25.12 -6.66 8.76
N GLU A 311 -24.44 -7.37 7.85
CA GLU A 311 -25.04 -8.35 6.96
C GLU A 311 -25.29 -9.72 7.65
N LYS A 312 -25.07 -9.85 8.98
CA LYS A 312 -25.18 -11.07 9.78
C LYS A 312 -24.24 -12.22 9.35
N LYS A 313 -23.12 -11.87 8.69
CA LYS A 313 -22.08 -12.79 8.21
C LYS A 313 -20.94 -12.86 9.22
N TYR A 314 -21.23 -13.35 10.43
CA TYR A 314 -20.32 -13.27 11.57
C TYR A 314 -19.03 -14.10 11.38
N LEU A 315 -19.12 -15.31 10.81
CA LEU A 315 -17.95 -16.14 10.54
C LEU A 315 -17.06 -15.58 9.43
N GLU A 316 -17.66 -14.96 8.40
CA GLU A 316 -16.90 -14.26 7.38
C GLU A 316 -16.19 -13.00 7.96
N ALA A 317 -16.85 -12.32 8.91
CA ALA A 317 -16.25 -11.20 9.63
C ALA A 317 -15.02 -11.63 10.45
N LEU A 318 -15.09 -12.79 11.12
CA LEU A 318 -13.96 -13.38 11.84
C LEU A 318 -12.84 -13.82 10.90
N LYS A 319 -13.17 -14.47 9.77
CA LYS A 319 -12.20 -14.82 8.74
C LYS A 319 -11.44 -13.59 8.25
N LEU A 320 -12.16 -12.48 7.98
CA LEU A 320 -11.55 -11.21 7.60
C LEU A 320 -10.69 -10.62 8.72
N HIS A 321 -11.12 -10.67 10.00
CA HIS A 321 -10.33 -10.22 11.13
C HIS A 321 -9.01 -11.01 11.25
N ARG A 322 -9.08 -12.34 11.11
CA ARG A 322 -7.92 -13.24 11.22
C ARG A 322 -6.93 -13.14 10.07
N THR A 323 -7.19 -12.35 9.01
CA THR A 323 -6.16 -12.04 8.02
C THR A 323 -5.00 -11.24 8.61
N GLU A 324 -5.26 -10.44 9.65
CA GLU A 324 -4.28 -9.54 10.26
C GLU A 324 -4.05 -9.81 11.76
N ASN A 325 -5.01 -10.44 12.45
CA ASN A 325 -4.92 -10.74 13.87
C ASN A 325 -5.65 -12.03 14.21
N PRO A 326 -4.93 -13.08 14.71
CA PRO A 326 -5.51 -14.39 14.98
C PRO A 326 -6.35 -14.44 16.26
N PHE A 327 -6.36 -13.39 17.10
CA PHE A 327 -6.93 -13.37 18.44
C PHE A 327 -8.15 -12.43 18.58
N PRO A 328 -9.27 -12.69 17.91
CA PRO A 328 -10.46 -11.86 18.02
C PRO A 328 -11.06 -11.85 19.43
N SER A 329 -11.10 -12.98 20.13
CA SER A 329 -11.69 -13.10 21.46
C SER A 329 -10.87 -12.37 22.53
N ILE A 330 -9.53 -12.49 22.46
CA ILE A 330 -8.60 -11.78 23.35
C ILE A 330 -8.69 -10.28 23.09
N CYS A 331 -8.52 -9.85 21.85
CA CYS A 331 -8.55 -8.44 21.49
C CYS A 331 -9.95 -7.81 21.63
N GLY A 332 -11.02 -8.60 21.66
CA GLY A 332 -12.36 -8.13 21.99
C GLY A 332 -12.57 -7.83 23.49
N ARG A 333 -11.58 -8.20 24.36
CA ARG A 333 -11.67 -8.02 25.81
C ARG A 333 -10.60 -7.10 26.41
N VAL A 334 -9.39 -7.09 25.82
CA VAL A 334 -8.24 -6.40 26.43
C VAL A 334 -7.51 -5.43 25.50
N CYS A 335 -8.09 -5.13 24.34
CA CYS A 335 -7.52 -4.15 23.41
C CYS A 335 -7.68 -2.73 23.95
N THR A 336 -6.69 -1.88 23.77
CA THR A 336 -6.76 -0.44 24.09
C THR A 336 -7.55 0.39 23.08
N HIS A 337 -8.16 -0.24 22.10
CA HIS A 337 -9.08 0.25 21.05
C HIS A 337 -8.76 1.65 20.46
N PRO A 338 -7.52 1.92 19.99
CA PRO A 338 -7.19 3.21 19.37
C PRO A 338 -8.00 3.49 18.09
N CYS A 339 -8.61 2.47 17.51
CA CYS A 339 -9.53 2.58 16.38
C CYS A 339 -10.81 3.36 16.71
N GLU A 340 -11.30 3.29 17.95
CA GLU A 340 -12.49 4.02 18.42
C GLU A 340 -12.16 5.49 18.63
N LYS A 341 -11.02 5.80 19.23
CA LYS A 341 -10.54 7.19 19.42
C LYS A 341 -10.38 7.94 18.09
N ASN A 342 -10.11 7.24 17.00
CA ASN A 342 -9.95 7.80 15.66
C ASN A 342 -11.14 7.48 14.72
N CYS A 343 -12.28 7.09 15.28
CA CYS A 343 -13.46 6.77 14.50
C CYS A 343 -14.09 8.05 13.91
N THR A 344 -14.30 8.08 12.59
CA THR A 344 -14.95 9.23 11.92
C THR A 344 -16.41 9.41 12.34
N ARG A 345 -17.04 8.41 12.95
CA ARG A 345 -18.38 8.52 13.51
C ARG A 345 -18.44 9.56 14.64
N SER A 346 -17.36 9.72 15.40
CA SER A 346 -17.22 10.75 16.45
C SER A 346 -17.37 12.19 15.94
N LEU A 347 -17.35 12.42 14.62
CA LEU A 347 -17.65 13.72 14.00
C LEU A 347 -19.17 14.02 13.95
N VAL A 348 -20.01 13.04 14.27
CA VAL A 348 -21.48 13.13 14.23
C VAL A 348 -22.07 12.90 15.62
N ASP A 349 -21.65 11.82 16.27
CA ASP A 349 -22.08 11.38 17.60
C ASP A 349 -20.97 10.51 18.24
N ASP A 350 -21.28 9.47 18.97
CA ASP A 350 -20.32 8.58 19.60
C ASP A 350 -19.58 7.68 18.58
N PRO A 351 -18.34 7.27 18.86
CA PRO A 351 -17.62 6.31 18.04
C PRO A 351 -18.36 4.97 17.99
N ILE A 352 -18.15 4.22 16.92
CA ILE A 352 -18.64 2.84 16.85
C ILE A 352 -17.88 2.00 17.88
N SER A 353 -18.59 1.21 18.71
CA SER A 353 -18.03 0.26 19.68
C SER A 353 -17.36 -0.91 18.95
N ILE A 354 -16.18 -0.64 18.35
CA ILE A 354 -15.47 -1.57 17.47
C ILE A 354 -14.96 -2.78 18.25
N MET A 355 -14.52 -2.56 19.50
CA MET A 355 -14.04 -3.61 20.40
C MET A 355 -15.16 -4.57 20.77
N ASP A 356 -16.33 -4.04 21.16
CA ASP A 356 -17.48 -4.87 21.56
C ASP A 356 -18.06 -5.64 20.38
N LEU A 357 -18.12 -5.03 19.18
CA LEU A 357 -18.53 -5.74 17.97
C LEU A 357 -17.55 -6.88 17.63
N LYS A 358 -16.25 -6.69 17.86
CA LYS A 358 -15.25 -7.73 17.73
C LYS A 358 -15.47 -8.84 18.75
N ARG A 359 -15.72 -8.49 20.01
CA ARG A 359 -16.08 -9.43 21.08
C ARG A 359 -17.33 -10.21 20.72
N PHE A 360 -18.37 -9.52 20.27
CA PHE A 360 -19.63 -10.15 19.87
C PHE A 360 -19.44 -11.23 18.81
N MET A 361 -18.73 -10.94 17.69
CA MET A 361 -18.53 -11.94 16.66
C MET A 361 -17.68 -13.13 17.14
N ALA A 362 -16.69 -12.88 18.02
CA ALA A 362 -15.86 -13.92 18.61
C ALA A 362 -16.66 -14.80 19.58
N ASP A 363 -17.48 -14.20 20.46
CA ASP A 363 -18.34 -14.95 21.39
C ASP A 363 -19.43 -15.74 20.64
N TYR A 364 -19.93 -15.22 19.51
CA TYR A 364 -20.80 -15.97 18.62
C TYR A 364 -20.13 -17.25 18.10
N GLU A 365 -18.89 -17.17 17.59
CA GLU A 365 -18.13 -18.34 17.15
C GLU A 365 -17.94 -19.37 18.28
N LEU A 366 -17.55 -18.90 19.47
CA LEU A 366 -17.40 -19.76 20.65
C LEU A 366 -18.71 -20.45 21.05
N SER A 367 -19.87 -19.83 20.81
CA SER A 367 -21.18 -20.41 21.08
C SER A 367 -21.54 -21.57 20.15
N LEU A 368 -20.88 -21.69 19.00
CA LEU A 368 -21.05 -22.80 18.06
C LEU A 368 -20.30 -24.07 18.47
N GLY A 369 -19.47 -23.99 19.52
CA GLY A 369 -18.73 -25.09 20.10
C GLY A 369 -17.24 -25.05 19.72
N GLU A 370 -16.87 -25.55 18.58
CA GLU A 370 -15.47 -25.60 18.14
C GLU A 370 -15.14 -24.49 17.14
N ILE A 371 -14.01 -23.80 17.36
CA ILE A 371 -13.51 -22.79 16.42
C ILE A 371 -13.09 -23.48 15.12
N PRO A 372 -13.63 -23.08 13.94
CA PRO A 372 -13.24 -23.68 12.66
C PRO A 372 -11.76 -23.47 12.34
N LEU A 373 -11.12 -24.48 11.76
CA LEU A 373 -9.76 -24.33 11.24
C LEU A 373 -9.75 -23.32 10.08
N PRO A 374 -8.73 -22.46 9.98
CA PRO A 374 -8.54 -21.59 8.82
C PRO A 374 -8.16 -22.42 7.59
N ASP A 375 -8.26 -21.82 6.41
CA ASP A 375 -7.73 -22.42 5.19
C ASP A 375 -6.20 -22.56 5.32
N MET A 376 -5.70 -23.79 5.17
CA MET A 376 -4.29 -24.13 5.29
C MET A 376 -3.66 -24.31 3.92
N GLU A 377 -2.44 -23.80 3.72
CA GLU A 377 -1.64 -24.11 2.53
C GLU A 377 -1.06 -25.53 2.62
N GLU A 378 -0.59 -26.06 1.49
CA GLU A 378 0.08 -27.36 1.43
C GLU A 378 1.29 -27.42 2.36
N SER A 379 1.50 -28.58 2.98
CA SER A 379 2.60 -28.81 3.93
C SER A 379 3.96 -28.62 3.25
N LYS A 380 4.83 -27.86 3.89
CA LYS A 380 6.21 -27.58 3.47
C LYS A 380 7.19 -28.37 4.34
N SER A 381 8.32 -28.73 3.78
CA SER A 381 9.37 -29.47 4.50
C SER A 381 10.08 -28.63 5.58
N ALA A 382 10.06 -27.30 5.44
CA ALA A 382 10.77 -26.40 6.35
C ALA A 382 10.07 -26.30 7.72
N LYS A 383 10.90 -26.27 8.78
CA LYS A 383 10.47 -26.25 10.18
C LYS A 383 10.96 -24.99 10.90
N VAL A 384 10.10 -24.42 11.73
CA VAL A 384 10.41 -23.22 12.50
C VAL A 384 10.28 -23.49 14.00
N ALA A 385 11.33 -23.17 14.76
CA ALA A 385 11.29 -23.14 16.21
C ALA A 385 10.90 -21.74 16.68
N ILE A 386 9.95 -21.65 17.61
CA ILE A 386 9.53 -20.39 18.23
C ILE A 386 9.87 -20.45 19.71
N ILE A 387 10.56 -19.45 20.23
CA ILE A 387 10.94 -19.35 21.64
C ILE A 387 10.03 -18.34 22.33
N GLY A 388 9.12 -18.85 23.15
CA GLY A 388 8.08 -18.11 23.86
C GLY A 388 6.70 -18.25 23.24
N SER A 389 5.71 -18.57 24.08
CA SER A 389 4.30 -18.72 23.72
C SER A 389 3.44 -17.52 24.08
N GLY A 390 4.03 -16.35 24.20
CA GLY A 390 3.30 -15.10 24.35
C GLY A 390 2.55 -14.69 23.05
N PRO A 391 1.87 -13.53 23.03
CA PRO A 391 1.08 -13.11 21.86
C PRO A 391 1.90 -13.05 20.57
N ALA A 392 3.17 -12.65 20.61
CA ALA A 392 4.04 -12.62 19.42
C ALA A 392 4.35 -14.03 18.90
N GLY A 393 4.72 -14.96 19.79
CA GLY A 393 5.04 -16.33 19.41
C GLY A 393 3.83 -17.09 18.89
N LEU A 394 2.69 -16.94 19.54
CA LEU A 394 1.43 -17.58 19.11
C LEU A 394 0.92 -17.00 17.78
N THR A 395 1.08 -15.68 17.54
CA THR A 395 0.75 -15.06 16.25
C THR A 395 1.64 -15.62 15.13
N ALA A 396 2.96 -15.71 15.37
CA ALA A 396 3.88 -16.31 14.42
C ALA A 396 3.53 -17.78 14.16
N ALA A 397 3.22 -18.53 15.21
CA ALA A 397 2.81 -19.94 15.10
C ALA A 397 1.56 -20.11 14.24
N TYR A 398 0.54 -19.26 14.43
CA TYR A 398 -0.69 -19.28 13.64
C TYR A 398 -0.41 -19.08 12.16
N TYR A 399 0.25 -17.98 11.79
CA TYR A 399 0.47 -17.66 10.36
C TYR A 399 1.49 -18.55 9.68
N LEU A 400 2.52 -19.01 10.37
CA LEU A 400 3.47 -19.96 9.80
C LEU A 400 2.83 -21.33 9.56
N SER A 401 2.03 -21.83 10.51
CA SER A 401 1.29 -23.06 10.35
C SER A 401 0.26 -22.93 9.22
N GLN A 402 -0.49 -21.83 9.13
CA GLN A 402 -1.42 -21.56 8.04
C GLN A 402 -0.72 -21.62 6.67
N LYS A 403 0.52 -21.17 6.59
CA LYS A 403 1.37 -21.22 5.39
C LYS A 403 2.02 -22.60 5.16
N GLY A 404 1.65 -23.62 5.89
CA GLY A 404 2.12 -25.00 5.71
C GLY A 404 3.49 -25.31 6.31
N PHE A 405 4.11 -24.41 7.09
CA PHE A 405 5.38 -24.71 7.77
C PHE A 405 5.16 -25.57 9.01
N GLY A 406 6.11 -26.48 9.29
CA GLY A 406 6.15 -27.20 10.55
C GLY A 406 6.57 -26.27 11.69
N VAL A 407 5.75 -26.13 12.75
CA VAL A 407 6.01 -25.18 13.83
C VAL A 407 6.06 -25.87 15.19
N LYS A 408 7.11 -25.56 15.97
CA LYS A 408 7.25 -25.97 17.35
C LYS A 408 7.55 -24.77 18.24
N VAL A 409 6.78 -24.62 19.32
CA VAL A 409 6.91 -23.51 20.28
C VAL A 409 7.50 -24.04 21.58
N PHE A 410 8.56 -23.41 22.08
CA PHE A 410 9.21 -23.71 23.34
C PHE A 410 8.82 -22.63 24.36
N GLU A 411 8.17 -23.05 25.44
CA GLU A 411 7.68 -22.15 26.52
C GLU A 411 8.36 -22.49 27.84
N SER A 412 8.92 -21.49 28.49
CA SER A 412 9.64 -21.63 29.77
C SER A 412 8.69 -21.92 30.96
N MET A 413 7.45 -21.44 30.85
CA MET A 413 6.46 -21.57 31.93
C MET A 413 5.68 -22.89 31.80
N PRO A 414 4.98 -23.31 32.86
CA PRO A 414 4.15 -24.53 32.83
C PRO A 414 2.88 -24.38 31.97
N VAL A 415 2.52 -23.15 31.58
CA VAL A 415 1.33 -22.83 30.80
C VAL A 415 1.72 -21.94 29.60
N ALA A 416 1.04 -22.16 28.47
CA ALA A 416 1.18 -21.33 27.29
C ALA A 416 0.33 -20.06 27.39
N GLY A 417 0.73 -19.00 26.68
CA GLY A 417 0.01 -17.72 26.58
C GLY A 417 0.80 -16.51 27.05
N GLY A 418 1.96 -16.71 27.69
CA GLY A 418 2.82 -15.62 28.18
C GLY A 418 2.04 -14.62 29.05
N MET A 419 2.21 -13.33 28.81
CA MET A 419 1.54 -12.26 29.57
C MET A 419 0.01 -12.29 29.45
N LEU A 420 -0.57 -12.81 28.38
CA LEU A 420 -2.03 -13.01 28.27
C LEU A 420 -2.56 -13.97 29.37
N LYS A 421 -1.79 -15.01 29.67
CA LYS A 421 -2.16 -16.01 30.71
C LYS A 421 -1.73 -15.61 32.10
N LEU A 422 -0.54 -15.00 32.24
CA LEU A 422 0.14 -14.80 33.50
C LEU A 422 0.01 -13.37 34.07
N GLY A 423 -0.17 -12.37 33.19
CA GLY A 423 -0.21 -10.98 33.58
C GLY A 423 -1.60 -10.35 33.61
N ILE A 424 -2.53 -10.86 32.77
CA ILE A 424 -3.89 -10.30 32.70
C ILE A 424 -4.81 -11.04 33.69
N PRO A 425 -5.50 -10.33 34.59
CA PRO A 425 -6.40 -10.95 35.56
C PRO A 425 -7.57 -11.71 34.92
N GLU A 426 -8.10 -12.71 35.65
CA GLU A 426 -9.18 -13.58 35.19
C GLU A 426 -10.47 -12.81 34.87
N TYR A 427 -10.76 -11.75 35.60
CA TYR A 427 -11.97 -10.93 35.42
C TYR A 427 -11.92 -10.09 34.12
N ARG A 428 -10.73 -9.81 33.58
CA ARG A 428 -10.53 -9.13 32.27
C ARG A 428 -10.45 -10.13 31.13
N LEU A 429 -9.63 -11.16 31.27
CA LEU A 429 -9.42 -12.21 30.27
C LEU A 429 -9.58 -13.58 30.92
N PRO A 430 -10.78 -14.21 30.82
CA PRO A 430 -10.98 -15.56 31.33
C PRO A 430 -10.03 -16.55 30.66
N SER A 431 -9.36 -17.35 31.49
CA SER A 431 -8.37 -18.35 31.04
C SER A 431 -8.95 -19.30 30.00
N LYS A 432 -10.22 -19.69 30.17
CA LYS A 432 -10.93 -20.58 29.23
C LYS A 432 -10.98 -20.00 27.81
N ILE A 433 -11.18 -18.69 27.67
CA ILE A 433 -11.24 -18.02 26.34
C ILE A 433 -9.87 -18.04 25.66
N LEU A 434 -8.81 -17.75 26.42
CA LEU A 434 -7.44 -17.83 25.92
C LEU A 434 -7.07 -19.26 25.51
N ASP A 435 -7.43 -20.24 26.32
CA ASP A 435 -7.12 -21.65 26.07
C ASP A 435 -7.80 -22.16 24.79
N LEU A 436 -9.01 -21.70 24.45
CA LEU A 436 -9.70 -22.05 23.20
C LEU A 436 -8.97 -21.48 21.97
N GLU A 437 -8.46 -20.25 22.03
CA GLU A 437 -7.68 -19.67 20.92
C GLU A 437 -6.29 -20.33 20.80
N ILE A 438 -5.67 -20.75 21.89
CA ILE A 438 -4.43 -21.53 21.87
C ILE A 438 -4.68 -22.94 21.31
N ASP A 439 -5.82 -23.55 21.66
CA ASP A 439 -6.20 -24.87 21.16
C ASP A 439 -6.41 -24.86 19.64
N LEU A 440 -7.00 -23.81 19.09
CA LEU A 440 -7.05 -23.62 17.64
C LEU A 440 -5.67 -23.74 17.00
N ILE A 441 -4.67 -23.06 17.58
CA ILE A 441 -3.28 -23.09 17.07
C ILE A 441 -2.69 -24.50 17.15
N LYS A 442 -2.95 -25.23 18.24
CA LYS A 442 -2.53 -26.65 18.37
C LYS A 442 -3.19 -27.51 17.31
N ARG A 443 -4.49 -27.37 17.08
CA ARG A 443 -5.24 -28.09 16.03
C ARG A 443 -4.77 -27.80 14.62
N MET A 444 -4.13 -26.65 14.39
CA MET A 444 -3.42 -26.34 13.14
C MET A 444 -2.10 -27.09 12.97
N GLY A 445 -1.75 -27.98 13.89
CA GLY A 445 -0.54 -28.81 13.85
C GLY A 445 0.67 -28.20 14.58
N VAL A 446 0.49 -27.14 15.37
CA VAL A 446 1.56 -26.54 16.18
C VAL A 446 1.79 -27.33 17.47
N GLU A 447 3.02 -27.79 17.67
CA GLU A 447 3.45 -28.40 18.93
C GLU A 447 3.92 -27.33 19.91
N ILE A 448 3.35 -27.27 21.12
CA ILE A 448 3.75 -26.33 22.19
C ILE A 448 4.32 -27.16 23.36
N ILE A 449 5.61 -26.95 23.65
CA ILE A 449 6.33 -27.60 24.73
C ILE A 449 6.53 -26.63 25.88
N THR A 450 5.80 -26.85 26.96
CA THR A 450 5.93 -26.06 28.21
C THR A 450 7.08 -26.59 29.08
N ASN A 451 7.47 -25.82 30.12
CA ASN A 451 8.63 -26.10 30.99
C ASN A 451 9.95 -26.29 30.20
N SER A 452 10.06 -25.63 29.05
CA SER A 452 11.20 -25.74 28.13
C SER A 452 11.88 -24.39 27.97
N LYS A 453 12.75 -24.03 28.89
CA LYS A 453 13.49 -22.75 28.87
C LYS A 453 14.68 -22.81 27.92
N ILE A 454 14.68 -22.01 26.87
CA ILE A 454 15.83 -21.79 25.97
C ILE A 454 16.51 -20.49 26.43
N ALA A 455 17.64 -20.62 27.13
CA ALA A 455 18.28 -19.52 27.87
C ALA A 455 19.76 -19.31 27.52
N SER A 456 20.21 -19.77 26.34
CA SER A 456 21.57 -19.49 25.88
C SER A 456 21.66 -19.43 24.36
N SER A 457 22.65 -18.71 23.85
CA SER A 457 22.98 -18.66 22.43
C SER A 457 23.30 -20.05 21.85
N ASP A 458 23.95 -20.92 22.64
CA ASP A 458 24.29 -22.28 22.23
C ASP A 458 23.04 -23.16 22.07
N ALA A 459 22.02 -22.96 22.92
CA ALA A 459 20.75 -23.67 22.79
C ALA A 459 20.01 -23.24 21.50
N ILE A 460 20.02 -21.95 21.19
CA ILE A 460 19.44 -21.42 19.94
C ILE A 460 20.22 -21.96 18.73
N TRP A 461 21.55 -21.98 18.81
CA TRP A 461 22.38 -22.54 17.76
C TRP A 461 22.08 -24.01 17.49
N ARG A 462 21.90 -24.82 18.54
CA ARG A 462 21.54 -26.24 18.42
C ARG A 462 20.19 -26.45 17.74
N LEU A 463 19.18 -25.66 18.07
CA LEU A 463 17.87 -25.75 17.40
C LEU A 463 18.01 -25.67 15.89
N LYS A 464 18.83 -24.73 15.39
CA LYS A 464 19.03 -24.52 13.96
C LYS A 464 19.95 -25.56 13.31
N HIS A 465 21.03 -25.98 13.98
CA HIS A 465 22.10 -26.76 13.34
C HIS A 465 22.07 -28.26 13.72
N THR A 466 21.42 -28.64 14.80
CA THR A 466 21.40 -30.02 15.30
C THR A 466 19.97 -30.58 15.35
N ASP A 467 18.99 -29.80 15.78
CA ASP A 467 17.63 -30.28 16.03
C ASP A 467 16.71 -30.19 14.80
N GLY A 468 17.26 -29.74 13.65
CA GLY A 468 16.62 -29.80 12.34
C GLY A 468 15.58 -28.71 12.10
N PHE A 469 15.72 -27.53 12.70
CA PHE A 469 14.91 -26.37 12.36
C PHE A 469 15.62 -25.47 11.34
N ASP A 470 14.90 -25.02 10.34
CA ASP A 470 15.42 -24.12 9.30
C ASP A 470 15.53 -22.67 9.80
N ALA A 471 14.65 -22.27 10.73
CA ALA A 471 14.64 -20.93 11.32
C ALA A 471 14.25 -20.98 12.81
N VAL A 472 14.70 -19.97 13.55
CA VAL A 472 14.34 -19.74 14.94
C VAL A 472 13.75 -18.34 15.08
N PHE A 473 12.54 -18.24 15.68
CA PHE A 473 11.87 -16.98 15.97
C PHE A 473 11.89 -16.71 17.47
N LEU A 474 12.47 -15.57 17.87
CA LEU A 474 12.58 -15.17 19.28
C LEU A 474 11.38 -14.32 19.68
N ALA A 475 10.58 -14.81 20.63
CA ALA A 475 9.37 -14.17 21.16
C ALA A 475 9.34 -14.21 22.69
N THR A 476 10.49 -13.99 23.32
CA THR A 476 10.72 -14.16 24.77
C THR A 476 10.05 -13.08 25.63
N GLY A 477 9.56 -12.01 25.03
CA GLY A 477 8.84 -10.93 25.72
C GLY A 477 9.76 -10.02 26.55
N ALA A 478 9.17 -9.32 27.52
CA ALA A 478 9.84 -8.46 28.49
C ALA A 478 9.46 -8.90 29.92
N ASP A 479 10.27 -9.73 30.52
CA ASP A 479 10.01 -10.32 31.86
C ASP A 479 10.93 -9.73 32.96
N LYS A 480 11.91 -8.91 32.58
CA LYS A 480 12.82 -8.25 33.51
C LYS A 480 12.18 -6.99 34.06
N ASN A 481 12.03 -6.92 35.38
CA ASN A 481 11.43 -5.77 36.04
C ASN A 481 12.37 -4.56 36.01
N THR A 482 11.80 -3.38 35.75
CA THR A 482 12.53 -2.13 35.86
C THR A 482 12.58 -1.70 37.33
N SER A 483 13.79 -1.39 37.85
CA SER A 483 13.97 -0.79 39.16
C SER A 483 13.62 0.72 39.12
N ILE A 484 13.07 1.25 40.18
CA ILE A 484 12.87 2.71 40.37
C ILE A 484 14.08 3.39 41.00
N GLY A 485 15.06 2.62 41.49
CA GLY A 485 16.31 3.11 42.07
C GLY A 485 16.17 3.71 43.44
N VAL A 486 15.16 3.34 44.20
CA VAL A 486 14.95 3.83 45.59
C VAL A 486 15.50 2.83 46.61
N LYS A 487 15.99 3.34 47.72
CA LYS A 487 16.43 2.50 48.82
C LYS A 487 15.28 1.67 49.38
N GLY A 488 15.55 0.39 49.68
CA GLY A 488 14.56 -0.52 50.24
C GLY A 488 13.77 -1.37 49.21
N GLU A 489 14.08 -1.29 47.91
CA GLU A 489 13.41 -2.13 46.91
C GLU A 489 13.63 -3.64 47.09
N ASN A 490 14.64 -4.03 47.86
CA ASN A 490 15.02 -5.43 48.15
C ASN A 490 14.41 -5.96 49.46
N LEU A 491 13.55 -5.19 50.12
CA LEU A 491 12.86 -5.63 51.34
C LEU A 491 11.83 -6.71 51.02
N ASP A 492 11.63 -7.62 51.97
CA ASP A 492 10.52 -8.57 51.93
C ASP A 492 9.21 -7.80 52.00
N GLY A 493 8.30 -8.10 51.08
CA GLY A 493 7.05 -7.33 50.85
C GLY A 493 7.13 -6.33 49.72
N VAL A 494 8.31 -6.15 49.05
CA VAL A 494 8.40 -5.41 47.80
C VAL A 494 8.37 -6.42 46.64
N VAL A 495 7.40 -6.28 45.73
CA VAL A 495 7.22 -7.19 44.59
C VAL A 495 7.01 -6.40 43.30
N SER A 496 7.39 -6.96 42.18
CA SER A 496 7.03 -6.37 40.89
C SER A 496 5.59 -6.64 40.52
N GLY A 497 4.92 -5.71 39.80
CA GLY A 497 3.52 -5.84 39.40
C GLY A 497 3.26 -7.10 38.58
N VAL A 498 4.09 -7.38 37.59
CA VAL A 498 3.92 -8.59 36.77
C VAL A 498 4.29 -9.86 37.55
N GLY A 499 5.32 -9.82 38.40
CA GLY A 499 5.66 -10.93 39.29
C GLY A 499 4.51 -11.27 40.23
N PHE A 500 3.88 -10.27 40.83
CA PHE A 500 2.71 -10.40 41.65
C PHE A 500 1.53 -11.05 40.91
N LEU A 501 1.15 -10.51 39.75
CA LEU A 501 0.04 -11.05 38.93
C LEU A 501 0.32 -12.50 38.49
N LYS A 502 1.56 -12.80 38.10
CA LYS A 502 2.01 -14.15 37.73
C LYS A 502 1.90 -15.13 38.91
N ASP A 503 2.34 -14.73 40.10
CA ASP A 503 2.27 -15.60 41.29
C ASP A 503 0.82 -15.84 41.74
N VAL A 504 -0.06 -14.84 41.59
CA VAL A 504 -1.50 -15.05 41.79
C VAL A 504 -2.09 -16.01 40.77
N LYS A 505 -1.79 -15.83 39.49
CA LYS A 505 -2.27 -16.72 38.42
C LYS A 505 -1.74 -18.16 38.53
N LEU A 506 -0.54 -18.35 39.01
CA LEU A 506 0.05 -19.66 39.26
C LEU A 506 -0.31 -20.25 40.63
N GLU A 507 -1.25 -19.62 41.35
CA GLU A 507 -1.71 -20.00 42.69
C GLU A 507 -0.59 -20.10 43.76
N LYS A 508 0.55 -19.43 43.52
CA LYS A 508 1.64 -19.30 44.49
C LYS A 508 1.32 -18.27 45.57
N MET A 509 0.58 -17.21 45.21
CA MET A 509 0.09 -16.20 46.13
C MET A 509 -1.45 -16.24 46.11
N LYS A 510 -2.07 -16.69 47.18
CA LYS A 510 -3.54 -16.86 47.28
C LYS A 510 -4.20 -15.79 48.12
N ASN A 511 -3.46 -15.10 48.97
CA ASN A 511 -3.98 -14.00 49.81
C ASN A 511 -2.88 -12.97 50.07
N ILE A 512 -3.29 -11.74 50.28
CA ILE A 512 -2.49 -10.64 50.77
C ILE A 512 -3.26 -9.93 51.88
N LYS A 513 -2.59 -9.46 52.88
CA LYS A 513 -3.25 -8.79 54.03
C LYS A 513 -2.66 -7.39 54.23
N GLY A 514 -3.43 -6.56 54.91
CA GLY A 514 -2.97 -5.22 55.28
C GLY A 514 -3.08 -4.20 54.15
N ARG A 515 -2.19 -3.23 54.18
CA ARG A 515 -2.19 -2.06 53.29
C ARG A 515 -1.22 -2.31 52.14
N VAL A 516 -1.69 -2.11 50.91
CA VAL A 516 -0.89 -2.32 49.69
C VAL A 516 -0.70 -0.99 48.98
N ALA A 517 0.57 -0.62 48.73
CA ALA A 517 0.93 0.49 47.87
C ALA A 517 1.28 -0.02 46.49
N VAL A 518 0.67 0.51 45.43
CA VAL A 518 1.01 0.22 44.04
C VAL A 518 1.66 1.45 43.42
N ILE A 519 2.90 1.31 42.95
CA ILE A 519 3.65 2.38 42.30
C ILE A 519 3.55 2.25 40.80
N GLY A 520 2.82 3.17 40.17
CA GLY A 520 2.64 3.18 38.71
C GLY A 520 1.29 3.72 38.27
N GLY A 521 1.08 3.90 36.96
CA GLY A 521 -0.16 4.45 36.41
C GLY A 521 -0.59 3.81 35.08
N GLY A 522 -0.01 2.66 34.71
CA GLY A 522 -0.43 1.88 33.55
C GLY A 522 -1.43 0.79 33.91
N ASN A 523 -1.98 0.10 32.90
CA ASN A 523 -2.94 -0.99 33.11
C ASN A 523 -2.41 -2.09 34.05
N ALA A 524 -1.10 -2.38 34.04
CA ALA A 524 -0.51 -3.33 34.97
C ALA A 524 -0.60 -2.87 36.45
N ALA A 525 -0.58 -1.55 36.70
CA ALA A 525 -0.77 -1.01 38.05
C ALA A 525 -2.23 -1.16 38.47
N ILE A 526 -3.17 -0.84 37.59
CA ILE A 526 -4.60 -1.04 37.83
C ILE A 526 -4.91 -2.53 38.08
N ASP A 527 -4.41 -3.40 37.22
CA ASP A 527 -4.59 -4.86 37.35
C ASP A 527 -4.01 -5.39 38.66
N SER A 528 -2.83 -4.90 39.07
CA SER A 528 -2.20 -5.28 40.34
C SER A 528 -3.04 -4.80 41.55
N ALA A 529 -3.50 -3.54 41.52
CA ALA A 529 -4.29 -2.97 42.60
C ALA A 529 -5.63 -3.70 42.76
N ARG A 530 -6.37 -3.88 41.68
CA ARG A 530 -7.66 -4.60 41.67
C ARG A 530 -7.50 -6.07 42.07
N THR A 531 -6.40 -6.71 41.68
CA THR A 531 -6.08 -8.08 42.07
C THR A 531 -5.74 -8.16 43.56
N ALA A 532 -4.92 -7.23 44.09
CA ALA A 532 -4.57 -7.20 45.50
C ALA A 532 -5.82 -7.07 46.40
N LEU A 533 -6.76 -6.21 46.00
CA LEU A 533 -8.05 -6.03 46.70
C LEU A 533 -8.84 -7.36 46.72
N ARG A 534 -8.95 -8.04 45.57
CA ARG A 534 -9.69 -9.31 45.44
C ARG A 534 -9.10 -10.47 46.24
N ILE A 535 -7.80 -10.49 46.46
CA ILE A 535 -7.16 -11.54 47.25
C ILE A 535 -6.97 -11.17 48.71
N GLY A 536 -7.60 -10.06 49.17
CA GLY A 536 -7.80 -9.75 50.60
C GLY A 536 -6.99 -8.61 51.20
N ALA A 537 -6.43 -7.71 50.40
CA ALA A 537 -5.88 -6.45 50.89
C ALA A 537 -6.94 -5.60 51.56
N SER A 538 -6.63 -5.02 52.71
CA SER A 538 -7.59 -4.18 53.47
C SER A 538 -7.74 -2.78 52.88
N ILE A 539 -6.66 -2.21 52.40
CA ILE A 539 -6.59 -0.90 51.74
C ILE A 539 -5.60 -1.02 50.59
N VAL A 540 -5.96 -0.51 49.41
CA VAL A 540 -5.07 -0.44 48.25
C VAL A 540 -4.98 1.00 47.78
N GLU A 541 -3.75 1.50 47.69
CA GLU A 541 -3.44 2.85 47.26
C GLU A 541 -2.52 2.82 46.04
N ILE A 542 -2.89 3.55 44.96
CA ILE A 542 -2.04 3.77 43.80
C ILE A 542 -1.33 5.11 43.96
N PHE A 543 -0.01 5.11 43.85
CA PHE A 543 0.84 6.29 43.84
C PHE A 543 1.36 6.54 42.42
N TYR A 544 0.97 7.67 41.85
CA TYR A 544 1.33 8.03 40.49
C TYR A 544 2.03 9.39 40.41
N ARG A 545 3.18 9.41 39.75
CA ARG A 545 4.07 10.59 39.69
C ARG A 545 3.55 11.78 38.88
N ARG A 546 2.48 11.62 38.10
CA ARG A 546 1.83 12.66 37.28
C ARG A 546 0.36 12.80 37.66
N SER A 547 -0.40 13.65 36.90
CA SER A 547 -1.84 13.78 37.08
C SER A 547 -2.63 12.66 36.37
N ARG A 548 -3.94 12.64 36.54
CA ARG A 548 -4.84 11.66 35.90
C ARG A 548 -4.73 11.72 34.37
N GLU A 549 -4.62 12.93 33.80
CA GLU A 549 -4.56 13.14 32.34
C GLU A 549 -3.34 12.50 31.71
N GLU A 550 -2.24 12.34 32.43
CA GLU A 550 -1.04 11.67 31.95
C GLU A 550 -1.00 10.18 32.28
N MET A 551 -2.02 9.60 32.89
CA MET A 551 -2.07 8.15 33.12
C MET A 551 -2.20 7.40 31.81
N PRO A 552 -1.36 6.40 31.57
CA PRO A 552 -1.47 5.57 30.36
C PRO A 552 -2.51 4.45 30.48
N ALA A 553 -3.10 4.24 31.66
CA ALA A 553 -4.21 3.31 31.84
C ALA A 553 -5.48 3.83 31.14
N LEU A 554 -6.38 2.92 30.78
CA LEU A 554 -7.66 3.28 30.19
C LEU A 554 -8.57 3.95 31.24
N ASP A 555 -9.32 4.97 30.83
CA ASP A 555 -10.20 5.72 31.70
C ASP A 555 -11.23 4.81 32.40
N ASP A 556 -11.85 3.90 31.64
CA ASP A 556 -12.81 2.91 32.17
C ASP A 556 -12.18 2.02 33.26
N GLU A 557 -10.92 1.60 33.07
CA GLU A 557 -10.20 0.79 34.07
C GLU A 557 -9.86 1.56 35.33
N ILE A 558 -9.59 2.87 35.20
CA ILE A 558 -9.36 3.77 36.32
C ILE A 558 -10.68 3.97 37.11
N GLU A 559 -11.78 4.19 36.40
CA GLU A 559 -13.11 4.36 37.00
C GLU A 559 -13.56 3.11 37.73
N ASP A 560 -13.47 1.96 37.10
CA ASP A 560 -13.72 0.65 37.73
C ASP A 560 -12.91 0.48 39.02
N ALA A 561 -11.61 0.83 38.99
CA ALA A 561 -10.74 0.71 40.17
C ALA A 561 -11.17 1.65 41.31
N MET A 562 -11.60 2.88 40.98
CA MET A 562 -12.15 3.83 41.96
C MET A 562 -13.47 3.34 42.56
N GLU A 563 -14.36 2.79 41.73
CA GLU A 563 -15.63 2.20 42.17
C GLU A 563 -15.42 1.01 43.12
N GLU A 564 -14.37 0.24 42.90
CA GLU A 564 -13.95 -0.87 43.78
C GLU A 564 -13.31 -0.38 45.10
N GLY A 565 -13.09 0.93 45.27
CA GLY A 565 -12.58 1.52 46.51
C GLY A 565 -11.07 1.68 46.56
N ILE A 566 -10.38 1.59 45.43
CA ILE A 566 -8.93 1.86 45.32
C ILE A 566 -8.69 3.37 45.40
N VAL A 567 -7.76 3.79 46.26
CA VAL A 567 -7.40 5.19 46.43
C VAL A 567 -6.29 5.60 45.49
N PHE A 568 -6.48 6.71 44.77
CA PHE A 568 -5.49 7.27 43.85
C PHE A 568 -4.80 8.49 44.42
N ASN A 569 -3.48 8.42 44.56
CA ASN A 569 -2.62 9.52 44.98
C ASN A 569 -1.82 10.00 43.76
N TYR A 570 -2.26 11.08 43.14
CA TYR A 570 -1.63 11.71 42.01
C TYR A 570 -0.51 12.67 42.39
N LEU A 571 0.42 12.94 41.47
CA LEU A 571 1.53 13.88 41.68
C LEU A 571 2.43 13.49 42.84
N VAL A 572 2.70 12.18 42.99
CA VAL A 572 3.48 11.64 44.12
C VAL A 572 4.54 10.64 43.56
N SER A 573 5.78 10.81 43.99
CA SER A 573 6.88 9.89 43.70
C SER A 573 7.43 9.23 44.96
N PRO A 574 7.83 7.94 44.93
CA PRO A 574 8.53 7.31 46.03
C PRO A 574 9.96 7.84 46.15
N LEU A 575 10.43 8.04 47.37
CA LEU A 575 11.83 8.39 47.69
C LEU A 575 12.58 7.22 48.33
N GLU A 576 11.93 6.52 49.26
CA GLU A 576 12.53 5.41 50.01
C GLU A 576 11.42 4.46 50.49
N ILE A 577 11.73 3.17 50.56
CA ILE A 577 10.89 2.17 51.25
C ILE A 577 11.64 1.79 52.50
N GLU A 578 11.02 2.04 53.65
CA GLU A 578 11.58 1.72 54.93
C GLU A 578 10.99 0.43 55.50
N GLY A 579 11.79 -0.33 56.18
CA GLY A 579 11.39 -1.60 56.78
C GLY A 579 12.01 -1.85 58.13
N LYS A 580 11.38 -2.79 58.82
CA LYS A 580 11.87 -3.29 60.10
C LYS A 580 12.10 -4.82 59.99
N ASP A 581 13.19 -5.28 60.53
CA ASP A 581 13.58 -6.71 60.47
C ASP A 581 13.57 -7.30 59.05
N GLY A 582 13.94 -6.49 58.03
CA GLY A 582 13.99 -6.87 56.62
C GLY A 582 12.64 -6.85 55.89
N LYS A 583 11.53 -6.49 56.58
CA LYS A 583 10.18 -6.39 56.00
C LYS A 583 9.74 -4.96 55.81
N VAL A 584 8.94 -4.70 54.79
CA VAL A 584 8.34 -3.39 54.52
C VAL A 584 7.45 -2.97 55.72
N GLU A 585 7.57 -1.68 56.15
CA GLU A 585 6.75 -1.06 57.16
C GLU A 585 6.08 0.22 56.64
N LYS A 586 6.80 1.03 55.88
CA LYS A 586 6.26 2.27 55.31
C LYS A 586 6.99 2.65 54.02
N ILE A 587 6.32 3.50 53.24
CA ILE A 587 6.90 4.15 52.07
C ILE A 587 7.00 5.66 52.30
N VAL A 588 8.16 6.23 51.98
CA VAL A 588 8.38 7.68 52.00
C VAL A 588 8.18 8.22 50.59
N LEU A 589 7.39 9.25 50.48
CA LEU A 589 6.89 9.82 49.24
C LEU A 589 7.14 11.33 49.21
N ILE A 590 7.29 11.88 47.99
CA ILE A 590 7.41 13.33 47.76
C ILE A 590 6.34 13.80 46.77
N LYS A 591 5.78 14.98 46.98
CA LYS A 591 4.83 15.59 46.06
C LYS A 591 5.55 16.14 44.84
N ASN A 592 4.91 16.11 43.68
CA ASN A 592 5.40 16.64 42.43
C ASN A 592 4.52 17.78 41.89
N ILE A 593 5.12 18.62 41.06
CA ILE A 593 4.41 19.50 40.12
C ILE A 593 4.76 19.03 38.69
N LEU A 594 3.96 19.44 37.72
CA LEU A 594 4.19 19.09 36.33
C LEU A 594 5.02 20.17 35.61
N GLY A 595 6.15 19.78 35.06
CA GLY A 595 7.05 20.61 34.25
C GLY A 595 6.77 20.50 32.75
N ALA A 596 7.78 20.81 31.94
CA ALA A 596 7.72 20.68 30.48
C ALA A 596 7.53 19.21 30.05
N PRO A 597 6.92 18.95 28.86
CA PRO A 597 6.79 17.61 28.31
C PRO A 597 8.14 16.91 28.11
N ASP A 598 8.18 15.59 28.34
CA ASP A 598 9.32 14.73 28.03
C ASP A 598 9.24 14.16 26.60
N SER A 599 10.16 13.26 26.24
CA SER A 599 10.21 12.62 24.92
C SER A 599 8.97 11.78 24.57
N SER A 600 8.16 11.42 25.57
CA SER A 600 6.86 10.74 25.37
C SER A 600 5.69 11.70 25.17
N GLY A 601 5.93 13.01 25.18
CA GLY A 601 4.90 14.06 25.10
C GLY A 601 4.15 14.33 26.41
N ARG A 602 4.45 13.60 27.50
CA ARG A 602 3.82 13.79 28.82
C ARG A 602 4.63 14.74 29.68
N ARG A 603 3.97 15.57 30.48
CA ARG A 603 4.62 16.54 31.38
C ARG A 603 5.47 15.82 32.42
N ARG A 604 6.71 16.30 32.64
CA ARG A 604 7.66 15.71 33.61
C ARG A 604 7.21 15.97 35.04
N PRO A 605 7.28 14.96 35.92
CA PRO A 605 7.13 15.21 37.35
C PRO A 605 8.39 15.90 37.88
N VAL A 606 8.22 17.00 38.60
CA VAL A 606 9.28 17.75 39.26
C VAL A 606 9.00 17.71 40.77
N PRO A 607 9.90 17.10 41.56
CA PRO A 607 9.69 17.03 43.02
C PRO A 607 9.65 18.42 43.67
N VAL A 608 8.80 18.55 44.69
CA VAL A 608 8.68 19.75 45.51
C VAL A 608 9.45 19.50 46.81
N GLU A 609 10.58 20.15 46.98
CA GLU A 609 11.43 20.02 48.17
C GLU A 609 10.64 20.38 49.44
N GLY A 610 10.84 19.61 50.52
CA GLY A 610 10.15 19.79 51.80
C GLY A 610 8.71 19.33 51.84
N SER A 611 8.25 18.59 50.82
CA SER A 611 6.88 18.04 50.75
C SER A 611 6.81 16.54 51.06
N GLU A 612 7.86 16.01 51.68
CA GLU A 612 7.97 14.59 52.00
C GLU A 612 6.90 14.18 53.04
N PHE A 613 6.36 13.00 52.82
CA PHE A 613 5.43 12.38 53.76
C PHE A 613 5.56 10.85 53.71
N SER A 614 5.01 10.15 54.66
CA SER A 614 5.06 8.68 54.69
C SER A 614 3.66 8.08 54.77
N SER A 615 3.52 6.87 54.16
CA SER A 615 2.34 6.02 54.29
C SER A 615 2.75 4.67 54.86
N GLN A 616 2.02 4.17 55.85
CA GLN A 616 2.20 2.84 56.43
C GLN A 616 1.70 1.81 55.42
N VAL A 617 2.51 0.81 55.08
CA VAL A 617 2.16 -0.23 54.10
C VAL A 617 2.83 -1.56 54.48
N ASP A 618 2.13 -2.66 54.19
CA ASP A 618 2.62 -4.01 54.45
C ASP A 618 3.21 -4.62 53.17
N THR A 619 2.82 -4.11 52.02
CA THR A 619 3.32 -4.57 50.70
C THR A 619 3.45 -3.38 49.75
N VAL A 620 4.51 -3.37 48.96
CA VAL A 620 4.72 -2.42 47.85
C VAL A 620 4.79 -3.18 46.53
N ILE A 621 3.91 -2.82 45.58
CA ILE A 621 3.90 -3.41 44.23
C ILE A 621 4.45 -2.40 43.24
N LEU A 622 5.60 -2.70 42.61
CA LEU A 622 6.25 -1.85 41.63
C LEU A 622 5.74 -2.18 40.21
N ALA A 623 4.87 -1.32 39.65
CA ALA A 623 4.29 -1.47 38.32
C ALA A 623 4.77 -0.37 37.36
N VAL A 624 6.09 -0.21 37.25
CA VAL A 624 6.77 0.91 36.58
C VAL A 624 7.34 0.59 35.20
N GLY A 625 7.10 -0.62 34.71
CA GLY A 625 7.54 -1.08 33.40
C GLY A 625 8.40 -2.34 33.45
N GLN A 626 8.75 -2.83 32.27
CA GLN A 626 9.51 -4.06 32.09
C GLN A 626 10.46 -3.89 30.90
N GLU A 627 11.55 -4.66 30.91
CA GLU A 627 12.55 -4.69 29.87
C GLU A 627 12.73 -6.14 29.34
N PRO A 628 13.09 -6.32 28.05
CA PRO A 628 13.45 -7.63 27.53
C PRO A 628 14.69 -8.16 28.21
N ASP A 629 14.67 -9.41 28.65
CA ASP A 629 15.87 -10.14 29.07
C ASP A 629 16.54 -10.75 27.83
N VAL A 630 17.53 -10.07 27.29
CA VAL A 630 18.32 -10.50 26.10
C VAL A 630 19.78 -10.73 26.40
N ASP A 631 20.19 -10.68 27.67
CA ASP A 631 21.59 -10.80 28.09
C ASP A 631 22.19 -12.16 27.66
N TYR A 632 21.38 -13.21 27.60
CA TYR A 632 21.77 -14.54 27.15
C TYR A 632 22.08 -14.66 25.64
N LEU A 633 21.69 -13.69 24.83
CA LEU A 633 21.91 -13.71 23.38
C LEU A 633 23.33 -13.28 22.99
N ASN A 634 24.11 -12.72 23.91
CA ASN A 634 25.45 -12.15 23.67
C ASN A 634 25.47 -11.21 22.45
N ILE A 635 24.34 -10.60 22.11
CA ILE A 635 24.27 -9.57 21.09
C ILE A 635 24.96 -8.34 21.69
N GLY A 636 26.18 -8.11 21.26
CA GLY A 636 26.97 -6.95 21.72
C GLY A 636 26.11 -5.70 21.59
N LYS A 637 26.06 -4.90 22.67
CA LYS A 637 25.39 -3.59 22.67
C LYS A 637 25.98 -2.77 21.52
N ARG A 638 25.31 -2.81 20.37
CA ARG A 638 25.54 -1.80 19.35
C ARG A 638 24.75 -0.57 19.82
N ASN A 639 25.53 0.47 20.20
CA ASN A 639 25.02 1.81 20.50
C ASN A 639 24.19 2.36 19.35
#